data_f6e78701da654c63b6e40d37747bf75b
#
_entry.id   f6e78701da654c63b6e40d37747bf75b
#
_cell.length_a   1.000
_cell.length_b   1.000
_cell.length_c   1.000
_cell.angle_alpha   90.00
_cell.angle_beta   90.00
_cell.angle_gamma   90.00
#
_symmetry.space_group_name_H-M   'P 1'
#
loop_
_entity.id
_entity.type
_entity.pdbx_description
1 polymer ?
#
loop_
_entity_poly.entity_id
_entity_poly.type
_entity_poly.pdbx_seq_one_letter_code
_entity_poly.pdbx_strand_id
1 'polypeptide(L)'
;MKELLKKIDECMSRTAESAPPPSACAEYPAMFIYIGKGSVSSCGAVRKHLKERLTNGGSVLHAAVGDDCPDADFSLRSDVPSVRGDALKYISGSDSLLAEFNAQVKNAVDRLMMSQGFPQTNKCMLFIVTDSDSDANALLPEFVMLFTEYAHIRVVTYLFVNFPSDEDGCLSSAAFFRELEDCRRNDLVYDAPVMFRGNQRISVHWEGPVFGTVFFLEMYRSDMKYSPHNAVNNARIAAMTAVLRDREDPEPLPPGAFCTAGYSAAKMPAVTISHVMFRSLAELLTGTPDSEPPVLPVNELFGYDAVAEACSRVKAGLPDINTILSVLPAGNGAADPDAVRNTNVRDILGYYGGADEKYFADKFESASVPLTEYCESINVSGIIAGYINKGTLRFSEALKLLGHDSAVCRCLGEVNERLDTEEKELSEKLETVLSQPCPGLPHGLFSKPTGCDILASAVSLKYGIKLEILERRMMKRLVTGILAQVSELEGQMSSALNGLKSFNDALSEEILREIYESESTLTDADAFTDCYPAVVKKAYEELDGSGGVTALFKGRELYNILMNCGVNGTAEFEDITLDIYRSLLSAPSVREVFARSFDEELYERYAHSGGGRDRGWVDARLIEKLKYECCANLRYNVFQPSNILCCMGNSDIGFVKKMSGYEDPAFNTVHAGNVNSASYEQLAIYSVPSAESVIYVNECRRVYDGYVSEHGDSLYIRRGN
;
A
#
# COMPACT_ATOMS: atom_id res chain seq x y z
N MET A 1 7.17 -6.37 3.34
CA MET A 1 6.06 -5.55 2.84
C MET A 1 5.04 -5.19 3.92
N LYS A 2 4.39 -6.14 4.60
CA LYS A 2 3.39 -5.84 5.66
C LYS A 2 3.90 -4.91 6.77
N GLU A 3 5.15 -5.04 7.17
CA GLU A 3 5.75 -4.14 8.18
C GLU A 3 5.94 -2.71 7.66
N LEU A 4 6.27 -2.55 6.37
CA LEU A 4 6.35 -1.25 5.72
C LEU A 4 4.98 -0.58 5.66
N LEU A 5 3.93 -1.30 5.22
CA LEU A 5 2.56 -0.78 5.19
C LEU A 5 2.12 -0.34 6.59
N LYS A 6 2.42 -1.12 7.63
CA LYS A 6 2.16 -0.72 9.02
C LYS A 6 2.87 0.58 9.43
N LYS A 7 4.12 0.79 9.00
CA LYS A 7 4.83 2.05 9.24
C LYS A 7 4.16 3.23 8.52
N ILE A 8 3.62 3.01 7.33
CA ILE A 8 2.86 4.03 6.58
C ILE A 8 1.57 4.36 7.34
N ASP A 9 0.85 3.36 7.85
CA ASP A 9 -0.36 3.55 8.68
C ASP A 9 -0.07 4.35 9.95
N GLU A 10 1.06 4.10 10.59
CA GLU A 10 1.50 4.87 11.76
C GLU A 10 1.78 6.35 11.41
N CYS A 11 2.28 6.62 10.21
CA CYS A 11 2.45 8.00 9.72
C CYS A 11 1.09 8.69 9.55
N MET A 12 0.12 7.99 8.95
CA MET A 12 -1.24 8.47 8.77
C MET A 12 -1.95 8.73 10.10
N SER A 13 -1.82 7.82 11.07
CA SER A 13 -2.49 7.94 12.37
C SER A 13 -2.08 9.19 13.13
N ARG A 14 -0.86 9.66 12.94
CA ARG A 14 -0.36 10.92 13.53
C ARG A 14 -0.88 12.17 12.81
N THR A 15 -1.29 12.04 11.56
CA THR A 15 -1.80 13.14 10.73
C THR A 15 -3.33 13.20 10.75
N ALA A 16 -3.98 12.05 10.99
CA ALA A 16 -5.44 11.88 11.00
C ALA A 16 -6.14 12.40 12.29
N GLU A 17 -5.45 13.16 13.13
CA GLU A 17 -6.09 13.92 14.24
C GLU A 17 -7.17 14.92 13.77
N SER A 18 -7.44 14.98 12.44
CA SER A 18 -8.39 15.92 11.84
C SER A 18 -9.63 15.28 11.19
N ALA A 19 -9.86 13.97 11.29
CA ALA A 19 -11.16 13.43 10.91
C ALA A 19 -12.23 14.04 11.85
N PRO A 20 -13.32 14.64 11.33
CA PRO A 20 -14.35 15.19 12.19
C PRO A 20 -14.86 14.08 13.12
N PRO A 21 -14.98 14.37 14.44
CA PRO A 21 -15.46 13.37 15.39
C PRO A 21 -16.88 12.93 14.97
N PRO A 22 -17.27 11.69 15.27
CA PRO A 22 -18.62 11.22 15.04
C PRO A 22 -19.61 12.18 15.72
N SER A 23 -20.71 12.49 15.05
CA SER A 23 -21.74 13.41 15.58
C SER A 23 -22.83 12.67 16.35
N ALA A 24 -22.90 11.36 16.18
CA ALA A 24 -23.91 10.51 16.80
C ALA A 24 -23.51 10.06 18.21
N CYS A 25 -24.47 10.02 19.13
CA CYS A 25 -24.29 9.63 20.52
C CYS A 25 -25.25 8.47 20.85
N ALA A 26 -24.80 7.47 21.60
CA ALA A 26 -25.69 6.50 22.22
C ALA A 26 -26.42 7.20 23.38
N GLU A 27 -27.76 7.26 23.30
CA GLU A 27 -28.54 7.99 24.29
C GLU A 27 -28.67 7.26 25.61
N TYR A 28 -28.67 5.93 25.59
CA TYR A 28 -28.91 5.09 26.76
C TYR A 28 -27.69 4.26 27.11
N PRO A 29 -27.50 3.91 28.40
CA PRO A 29 -26.49 2.95 28.82
C PRO A 29 -26.58 1.67 27.99
N ALA A 30 -25.46 1.22 27.45
CA ALA A 30 -25.39 0.08 26.56
C ALA A 30 -24.27 -0.88 26.97
N MET A 31 -24.57 -2.18 26.88
CA MET A 31 -23.62 -3.24 27.15
C MET A 31 -23.67 -4.30 26.07
N PHE A 32 -22.50 -4.74 25.64
CA PHE A 32 -22.31 -5.93 24.82
C PHE A 32 -21.90 -7.12 25.68
N ILE A 33 -22.48 -8.29 25.39
CA ILE A 33 -22.06 -9.57 25.94
C ILE A 33 -21.71 -10.50 24.81
N TYR A 34 -20.49 -11.02 24.79
CA TYR A 34 -19.97 -11.92 23.76
C TYR A 34 -19.92 -13.35 24.31
N ILE A 35 -20.53 -14.29 23.57
CA ILE A 35 -20.67 -15.69 23.98
C ILE A 35 -20.15 -16.59 22.85
N GLY A 36 -19.20 -17.45 23.15
CA GLY A 36 -18.55 -18.33 22.17
C GLY A 36 -17.27 -17.74 21.59
N LYS A 37 -16.39 -18.60 21.07
CA LYS A 37 -15.05 -18.22 20.62
C LYS A 37 -15.05 -17.22 19.47
N GLY A 38 -15.93 -17.43 18.50
CA GLY A 38 -16.06 -16.54 17.33
C GLY A 38 -16.54 -15.16 17.74
N SER A 39 -17.60 -15.11 18.56
CA SER A 39 -18.19 -13.88 19.09
C SER A 39 -17.20 -13.12 19.99
N VAL A 40 -16.49 -13.80 20.88
CA VAL A 40 -15.48 -13.20 21.78
C VAL A 40 -14.34 -12.59 20.96
N SER A 41 -13.90 -13.25 19.90
CA SER A 41 -12.86 -12.71 19.01
C SER A 41 -13.27 -11.41 18.30
N SER A 42 -14.58 -11.16 18.20
CA SER A 42 -15.14 -9.97 17.56
C SER A 42 -15.18 -8.74 18.47
N CYS A 43 -14.97 -8.90 19.78
CA CYS A 43 -15.11 -7.84 20.77
C CYS A 43 -14.31 -6.58 20.42
N GLY A 44 -13.02 -6.71 20.16
CA GLY A 44 -12.13 -5.58 19.84
C GLY A 44 -12.55 -4.85 18.56
N ALA A 45 -12.95 -5.60 17.53
CA ALA A 45 -13.38 -5.03 16.25
C ALA A 45 -14.71 -4.27 16.39
N VAL A 46 -15.70 -4.85 17.04
CA VAL A 46 -17.00 -4.18 17.30
C VAL A 46 -16.78 -2.91 18.14
N ARG A 47 -15.96 -3.00 19.19
CA ARG A 47 -15.60 -1.84 20.03
C ARG A 47 -14.95 -0.73 19.23
N LYS A 48 -14.02 -1.06 18.32
CA LYS A 48 -13.40 -0.11 17.40
C LYS A 48 -14.43 0.55 16.49
N HIS A 49 -15.27 -0.23 15.84
CA HIS A 49 -16.32 0.29 14.96
C HIS A 49 -17.34 1.16 15.69
N LEU A 50 -17.67 0.88 16.93
CA LEU A 50 -18.55 1.73 17.73
C LEU A 50 -17.91 3.08 18.09
N LYS A 51 -16.61 3.09 18.43
CA LYS A 51 -15.85 4.33 18.64
C LYS A 51 -15.76 5.21 17.40
N GLU A 52 -15.70 4.59 16.23
CA GLU A 52 -15.71 5.30 14.94
C GLU A 52 -17.07 5.93 14.61
N ARG A 53 -18.16 5.39 15.14
CA ARG A 53 -19.54 5.80 14.83
C ARG A 53 -20.21 6.66 15.90
N LEU A 54 -19.81 6.52 17.15
CA LEU A 54 -20.47 7.14 18.30
C LEU A 54 -19.49 7.98 19.09
N THR A 55 -19.88 9.22 19.42
CA THR A 55 -19.07 10.13 20.25
C THR A 55 -18.74 9.54 21.61
N ASN A 56 -19.68 8.77 22.18
CA ASN A 56 -19.54 8.05 23.44
C ASN A 56 -19.38 6.53 23.26
N GLY A 57 -18.96 6.08 22.09
CA GLY A 57 -18.74 4.65 21.81
C GLY A 57 -17.73 3.98 22.76
N GLY A 58 -16.82 4.78 23.33
CA GLY A 58 -15.91 4.31 24.38
C GLY A 58 -16.55 4.04 25.75
N SER A 59 -17.75 4.58 25.99
CA SER A 59 -18.51 4.38 27.23
C SER A 59 -19.42 3.14 27.20
N VAL A 60 -19.62 2.54 26.01
CA VAL A 60 -20.32 1.27 25.85
C VAL A 60 -19.49 0.17 26.52
N LEU A 61 -20.13 -0.61 27.41
CA LEU A 61 -19.44 -1.69 28.10
C LEU A 61 -19.39 -2.97 27.27
N HIS A 62 -18.31 -3.71 27.42
CA HIS A 62 -18.08 -4.97 26.72
C HIS A 62 -17.75 -6.07 27.76
N ALA A 63 -18.54 -7.13 27.79
CA ALA A 63 -18.31 -8.31 28.63
C ALA A 63 -18.13 -9.55 27.75
N ALA A 64 -17.21 -10.44 28.09
CA ALA A 64 -17.04 -11.72 27.43
C ALA A 64 -17.40 -12.87 28.37
N VAL A 65 -18.06 -13.91 27.84
CA VAL A 65 -18.29 -15.15 28.56
C VAL A 65 -17.12 -16.10 28.28
N GLY A 66 -16.43 -16.51 29.37
CA GLY A 66 -15.20 -17.30 29.29
C GLY A 66 -13.97 -16.50 29.64
N ASP A 67 -12.83 -17.18 29.68
CA ASP A 67 -11.54 -16.58 30.02
C ASP A 67 -10.88 -15.96 28.78
N ASP A 68 -10.15 -14.82 28.98
CA ASP A 68 -9.18 -14.23 28.09
C ASP A 68 -9.70 -13.44 26.86
N CYS A 69 -10.58 -12.48 27.08
CA CYS A 69 -10.78 -11.42 26.09
C CYS A 69 -10.11 -10.12 26.59
N PRO A 70 -8.93 -9.72 26.08
CA PRO A 70 -8.23 -8.51 26.52
C PRO A 70 -8.98 -7.23 26.17
N ASP A 71 -9.88 -7.28 25.19
CA ASP A 71 -10.69 -6.16 24.73
C ASP A 71 -12.00 -5.98 25.49
N ALA A 72 -12.38 -6.93 26.38
CA ALA A 72 -13.55 -6.82 27.22
C ALA A 72 -13.23 -6.06 28.51
N ASP A 73 -14.23 -5.31 29.02
CA ASP A 73 -14.10 -4.59 30.29
C ASP A 73 -14.15 -5.53 31.48
N PHE A 74 -14.78 -6.70 31.31
CA PHE A 74 -14.84 -7.79 32.34
C PHE A 74 -15.30 -9.10 31.70
N SER A 75 -15.03 -10.20 32.42
CA SER A 75 -15.44 -11.55 32.02
C SER A 75 -16.59 -12.06 32.88
N LEU A 76 -17.47 -12.84 32.27
CA LEU A 76 -18.50 -13.62 32.89
C LEU A 76 -18.12 -15.11 32.81
N ARG A 77 -18.34 -15.87 33.87
CA ARG A 77 -18.05 -17.31 33.86
C ARG A 77 -19.27 -18.09 33.40
N SER A 78 -19.02 -19.15 32.66
CA SER A 78 -20.07 -20.07 32.20
C SER A 78 -19.55 -21.51 32.17
N ASP A 79 -19.38 -22.11 33.33
CA ASP A 79 -19.07 -23.55 33.46
C ASP A 79 -20.41 -24.31 33.65
N VAL A 80 -21.19 -24.37 32.57
CA VAL A 80 -22.52 -25.01 32.60
C VAL A 80 -22.63 -26.10 31.55
N PRO A 81 -23.41 -27.18 31.82
CA PRO A 81 -23.73 -28.17 30.79
C PRO A 81 -24.39 -27.55 29.56
N SER A 82 -24.10 -28.11 28.37
CA SER A 82 -24.60 -27.63 27.09
C SER A 82 -26.13 -27.78 26.92
N VAL A 83 -26.72 -28.72 27.61
CA VAL A 83 -28.17 -28.96 27.56
C VAL A 83 -28.87 -28.13 28.64
N ARG A 84 -29.80 -27.26 28.25
CA ARG A 84 -30.48 -26.33 29.15
C ARG A 84 -31.09 -26.95 30.37
N GLY A 85 -31.83 -28.05 30.22
CA GLY A 85 -32.44 -28.75 31.35
C GLY A 85 -31.44 -29.22 32.38
N ASP A 86 -30.25 -29.62 31.94
CA ASP A 86 -29.15 -30.02 32.81
C ASP A 86 -28.42 -28.82 33.40
N ALA A 87 -28.24 -27.75 32.63
CA ALA A 87 -27.68 -26.49 33.11
C ALA A 87 -28.54 -25.87 34.21
N LEU A 88 -29.87 -25.85 34.05
CA LEU A 88 -30.79 -25.37 35.04
C LEU A 88 -30.76 -26.24 36.32
N LYS A 89 -30.73 -27.58 36.19
CA LYS A 89 -30.59 -28.49 37.35
C LYS A 89 -29.23 -28.30 38.02
N TYR A 90 -28.18 -28.10 37.26
CA TYR A 90 -26.83 -27.89 37.79
C TYR A 90 -26.76 -26.62 38.63
N ILE A 91 -27.23 -25.47 38.11
CA ILE A 91 -27.25 -24.22 38.88
C ILE A 91 -28.24 -24.26 40.03
N SER A 92 -29.47 -24.71 39.78
CA SER A 92 -30.50 -24.77 40.85
C SER A 92 -30.23 -25.87 41.88
N GLY A 93 -29.40 -26.85 41.58
CA GLY A 93 -28.96 -27.91 42.50
C GLY A 93 -28.01 -27.46 43.59
N SER A 94 -27.35 -26.31 43.46
CA SER A 94 -26.34 -25.78 44.37
C SER A 94 -26.61 -24.32 44.72
N ASP A 95 -26.77 -24.03 46.04
CA ASP A 95 -26.93 -22.65 46.50
C ASP A 95 -25.71 -21.78 46.18
N SER A 96 -24.51 -22.35 46.18
CA SER A 96 -23.29 -21.61 45.85
C SER A 96 -23.22 -21.23 44.40
N LEU A 97 -23.56 -22.14 43.47
CA LEU A 97 -23.58 -21.85 42.04
C LEU A 97 -24.66 -20.85 41.66
N LEU A 98 -25.86 -21.01 42.28
CA LEU A 98 -26.95 -20.07 42.06
C LEU A 98 -26.60 -18.68 42.60
N ALA A 99 -25.97 -18.58 43.77
CA ALA A 99 -25.51 -17.31 44.33
C ALA A 99 -24.40 -16.68 43.47
N GLU A 100 -23.48 -17.47 42.94
CA GLU A 100 -22.44 -17.01 42.03
C GLU A 100 -23.04 -16.46 40.74
N PHE A 101 -23.96 -17.18 40.10
CA PHE A 101 -24.67 -16.73 38.89
C PHE A 101 -25.39 -15.40 39.14
N ASN A 102 -26.12 -15.29 40.25
CA ASN A 102 -26.80 -14.04 40.63
C ASN A 102 -25.82 -12.89 40.87
N ALA A 103 -24.70 -13.17 41.56
CA ALA A 103 -23.67 -12.15 41.79
C ALA A 103 -23.04 -11.64 40.48
N GLN A 104 -22.81 -12.52 39.51
CA GLN A 104 -22.29 -12.15 38.20
C GLN A 104 -23.29 -11.26 37.44
N VAL A 105 -24.56 -11.65 37.35
CA VAL A 105 -25.58 -10.86 36.66
C VAL A 105 -25.76 -9.50 37.34
N LYS A 106 -25.83 -9.48 38.68
CA LYS A 106 -25.94 -8.24 39.45
C LYS A 106 -24.74 -7.32 39.22
N ASN A 107 -23.52 -7.87 39.23
CA ASN A 107 -22.32 -7.07 38.96
C ASN A 107 -22.35 -6.49 37.53
N ALA A 108 -22.82 -7.23 36.53
CA ALA A 108 -22.99 -6.72 35.16
C ALA A 108 -23.98 -5.54 35.13
N VAL A 109 -25.14 -5.68 35.81
CA VAL A 109 -26.13 -4.61 35.93
C VAL A 109 -25.56 -3.39 36.66
N ASP A 110 -24.89 -3.59 37.80
CA ASP A 110 -24.32 -2.51 38.60
C ASP A 110 -23.28 -1.73 37.78
N ARG A 111 -22.42 -2.43 37.02
CA ARG A 111 -21.44 -1.80 36.11
C ARG A 111 -22.11 -0.99 35.01
N LEU A 112 -23.18 -1.53 34.41
CA LEU A 112 -23.91 -0.80 33.35
C LEU A 112 -24.59 0.45 33.93
N MET A 113 -25.20 0.34 35.10
CA MET A 113 -25.87 1.48 35.74
C MET A 113 -24.91 2.55 36.26
N MET A 114 -23.66 2.18 36.57
CA MET A 114 -22.61 3.11 36.95
C MET A 114 -21.89 3.72 35.75
N SER A 115 -22.14 3.24 34.50
CA SER A 115 -21.52 3.77 33.32
C SER A 115 -21.95 5.22 33.07
N GLN A 116 -20.97 6.06 32.66
CA GLN A 116 -21.17 7.49 32.45
C GLN A 116 -21.10 7.82 30.94
N GLY A 117 -21.61 8.98 30.60
CA GLY A 117 -21.52 9.49 29.21
C GLY A 117 -22.77 9.22 28.37
N PHE A 118 -23.88 8.82 29.01
CA PHE A 118 -25.15 8.64 28.33
C PHE A 118 -26.16 9.73 28.78
N PRO A 119 -26.86 10.37 27.80
CA PRO A 119 -27.80 11.45 28.09
C PRO A 119 -29.03 11.01 28.91
N GLN A 120 -29.47 9.78 28.72
CA GLN A 120 -30.70 9.24 29.36
C GLN A 120 -30.39 7.93 30.11
N THR A 121 -31.12 7.69 31.22
CA THR A 121 -30.91 6.53 32.09
C THR A 121 -32.20 5.80 32.45
N ASN A 122 -33.34 6.12 31.81
CA ASN A 122 -34.64 5.51 32.11
C ASN A 122 -34.82 4.14 31.43
N LYS A 123 -33.96 3.75 30.55
CA LYS A 123 -33.85 2.42 29.95
C LYS A 123 -32.38 2.08 29.70
N CYS A 124 -32.08 0.82 29.48
CA CYS A 124 -30.75 0.39 29.01
C CYS A 124 -30.85 -0.59 27.83
N MET A 125 -29.76 -0.69 27.10
CA MET A 125 -29.63 -1.53 25.89
C MET A 125 -28.70 -2.69 26.19
N LEU A 126 -29.18 -3.90 25.99
CA LEU A 126 -28.39 -5.11 26.13
C LEU A 126 -28.20 -5.76 24.75
N PHE A 127 -26.97 -5.75 24.23
CA PHE A 127 -26.59 -6.37 22.97
C PHE A 127 -25.84 -7.65 23.26
N ILE A 128 -26.38 -8.78 22.84
CA ILE A 128 -25.77 -10.09 23.03
C ILE A 128 -25.30 -10.60 21.67
N VAL A 129 -24.04 -10.93 21.56
CA VAL A 129 -23.44 -11.53 20.36
C VAL A 129 -23.04 -12.95 20.73
N THR A 130 -23.64 -13.92 20.10
CA THR A 130 -23.40 -15.32 20.44
C THR A 130 -23.09 -16.18 19.21
N ASP A 131 -22.25 -17.18 19.41
CA ASP A 131 -22.12 -18.30 18.45
C ASP A 131 -23.25 -19.29 18.80
N SER A 132 -24.01 -19.70 17.80
CA SER A 132 -25.19 -20.55 17.99
C SER A 132 -24.88 -21.92 18.60
N ASP A 133 -23.64 -22.40 18.46
CA ASP A 133 -23.11 -23.67 18.97
C ASP A 133 -22.51 -23.57 20.40
N SER A 134 -22.53 -22.39 21.03
CA SER A 134 -21.93 -22.21 22.35
C SER A 134 -22.77 -22.82 23.46
N ASP A 135 -22.13 -23.63 24.31
CA ASP A 135 -22.75 -24.25 25.50
C ASP A 135 -23.31 -23.21 26.47
N ALA A 136 -22.72 -22.04 26.54
CA ALA A 136 -23.17 -20.95 27.42
C ALA A 136 -24.55 -20.39 27.05
N ASN A 137 -25.06 -20.67 25.84
CA ASN A 137 -26.41 -20.32 25.44
C ASN A 137 -27.48 -21.00 26.27
N ALA A 138 -27.16 -22.14 26.92
CA ALA A 138 -28.10 -22.92 27.73
C ALA A 138 -28.78 -22.14 28.85
N LEU A 139 -28.18 -21.07 29.39
CA LEU A 139 -28.73 -20.21 30.42
C LEU A 139 -28.98 -18.78 29.97
N LEU A 140 -28.88 -18.51 28.70
CA LEU A 140 -29.02 -17.16 28.15
C LEU A 140 -30.40 -16.53 28.42
N PRO A 141 -31.54 -17.26 28.29
CA PRO A 141 -32.85 -16.73 28.64
C PRO A 141 -32.92 -16.32 30.10
N GLU A 142 -32.47 -17.18 31.03
CA GLU A 142 -32.47 -16.93 32.46
C GLU A 142 -31.56 -15.75 32.82
N PHE A 143 -30.43 -15.61 32.14
CA PHE A 143 -29.56 -14.47 32.32
C PHE A 143 -30.30 -13.16 31.98
N VAL A 144 -31.00 -13.10 30.86
CA VAL A 144 -31.75 -11.90 30.43
C VAL A 144 -32.88 -11.57 31.38
N MET A 145 -33.62 -12.59 31.81
CA MET A 145 -34.72 -12.42 32.79
C MET A 145 -34.19 -11.87 34.11
N LEU A 146 -33.13 -12.46 34.65
CA LEU A 146 -32.51 -12.05 35.91
C LEU A 146 -31.85 -10.65 35.77
N PHE A 147 -31.22 -10.37 34.64
CA PHE A 147 -30.65 -9.06 34.33
C PHE A 147 -31.73 -7.97 34.35
N THR A 148 -32.88 -8.24 33.74
CA THR A 148 -34.00 -7.30 33.66
C THR A 148 -34.61 -7.08 35.07
N GLU A 149 -34.72 -8.12 35.87
CA GLU A 149 -35.21 -7.99 37.25
C GLU A 149 -34.28 -7.13 38.13
N TYR A 150 -32.95 -7.29 37.99
CA TYR A 150 -31.98 -6.49 38.76
C TYR A 150 -31.81 -5.06 38.22
N ALA A 151 -32.08 -4.82 36.96
CA ALA A 151 -31.92 -3.49 36.37
C ALA A 151 -32.96 -2.50 36.92
N HIS A 152 -34.16 -2.95 37.32
CA HIS A 152 -35.28 -2.13 37.82
C HIS A 152 -35.70 -1.00 36.85
N ILE A 153 -35.24 -1.07 35.59
CA ILE A 153 -35.60 -0.17 34.48
C ILE A 153 -35.89 -0.99 33.23
N ARG A 154 -36.47 -0.37 32.23
CA ARG A 154 -36.72 -1.06 30.95
C ARG A 154 -35.39 -1.51 30.32
N VAL A 155 -35.23 -2.81 30.09
CA VAL A 155 -34.12 -3.40 29.33
C VAL A 155 -34.61 -3.73 27.94
N VAL A 156 -33.89 -3.22 26.90
CA VAL A 156 -34.13 -3.58 25.51
C VAL A 156 -33.01 -4.51 25.08
N THR A 157 -33.39 -5.73 24.72
CA THR A 157 -32.41 -6.77 24.40
C THR A 157 -32.37 -7.05 22.90
N TYR A 158 -31.18 -7.01 22.33
CA TYR A 158 -30.91 -7.43 20.96
C TYR A 158 -29.95 -8.62 20.98
N LEU A 159 -30.36 -9.70 20.32
CA LEU A 159 -29.55 -10.90 20.21
C LEU A 159 -29.04 -11.08 18.80
N PHE A 160 -27.72 -11.11 18.62
CA PHE A 160 -27.04 -11.39 17.38
C PHE A 160 -26.49 -12.81 17.42
N VAL A 161 -26.96 -13.66 16.54
CA VAL A 161 -26.63 -15.08 16.48
C VAL A 161 -25.76 -15.37 15.28
N ASN A 162 -24.50 -15.72 15.51
CA ASN A 162 -23.59 -16.21 14.50
C ASN A 162 -23.81 -17.71 14.26
N PHE A 163 -23.80 -18.12 12.99
CA PHE A 163 -23.91 -19.53 12.62
C PHE A 163 -22.61 -20.28 12.87
N PRO A 164 -22.68 -21.61 13.13
CA PRO A 164 -21.48 -22.42 13.28
C PRO A 164 -20.72 -22.51 11.96
N SER A 165 -19.40 -22.68 12.08
CA SER A 165 -18.50 -22.81 10.95
C SER A 165 -18.36 -24.24 10.41
N ASP A 166 -18.81 -25.22 11.19
CA ASP A 166 -18.63 -26.64 10.93
C ASP A 166 -19.89 -27.46 11.21
N GLU A 167 -19.90 -28.72 10.78
CA GLU A 167 -21.01 -29.64 10.98
C GLU A 167 -21.17 -30.06 12.45
N ASP A 168 -20.09 -30.05 13.24
CA ASP A 168 -20.13 -30.48 14.64
C ASP A 168 -20.92 -29.50 15.51
N GLY A 169 -20.91 -28.19 15.18
CA GLY A 169 -21.72 -27.16 15.84
C GLY A 169 -23.21 -27.24 15.52
N CYS A 170 -23.63 -27.99 14.50
CA CYS A 170 -25.02 -28.01 14.03
C CYS A 170 -26.00 -28.54 15.06
N LEU A 171 -25.60 -29.49 15.92
CA LEU A 171 -26.48 -30.08 16.91
C LEU A 171 -26.82 -29.09 18.04
N SER A 172 -25.82 -28.45 18.61
CA SER A 172 -25.98 -27.41 19.65
C SER A 172 -26.77 -26.22 19.11
N SER A 173 -26.49 -25.82 17.86
CA SER A 173 -27.22 -24.77 17.17
C SER A 173 -28.69 -25.12 16.97
N ALA A 174 -29.01 -26.35 16.60
CA ALA A 174 -30.38 -26.81 16.42
C ALA A 174 -31.19 -26.72 17.74
N ALA A 175 -30.59 -27.12 18.88
CA ALA A 175 -31.18 -26.98 20.18
C ALA A 175 -31.46 -25.51 20.54
N PHE A 176 -30.48 -24.68 20.34
CA PHE A 176 -30.57 -23.24 20.62
C PHE A 176 -31.63 -22.55 19.76
N PHE A 177 -31.69 -22.83 18.47
CA PHE A 177 -32.71 -22.26 17.58
C PHE A 177 -34.13 -22.70 17.98
N ARG A 178 -34.28 -23.91 18.48
CA ARG A 178 -35.57 -24.38 18.96
C ARG A 178 -35.99 -23.62 20.23
N GLU A 179 -35.07 -23.39 21.15
CA GLU A 179 -35.32 -22.56 22.32
C GLU A 179 -35.70 -21.12 21.99
N LEU A 180 -35.04 -20.53 20.97
CA LEU A 180 -35.38 -19.20 20.49
C LEU A 180 -36.81 -19.11 19.96
N GLU A 181 -37.34 -20.18 19.31
CA GLU A 181 -38.75 -20.24 18.91
C GLU A 181 -39.70 -20.16 20.07
N ASP A 182 -39.40 -20.80 21.20
CA ASP A 182 -40.20 -20.69 22.41
C ASP A 182 -40.02 -19.31 23.08
N CYS A 183 -38.81 -18.78 23.12
CA CYS A 183 -38.49 -17.49 23.72
C CYS A 183 -39.14 -16.29 23.04
N ARG A 184 -39.54 -16.39 21.76
CA ARG A 184 -40.18 -15.27 21.02
C ARG A 184 -41.69 -15.18 21.20
N ARG A 185 -42.31 -16.15 21.83
CA ARG A 185 -43.77 -16.24 21.89
C ARG A 185 -44.35 -15.14 22.75
N ASN A 186 -45.39 -14.48 22.26
CA ASN A 186 -46.13 -13.45 23.00
C ASN A 186 -46.95 -14.05 24.17
N ASP A 187 -47.29 -15.35 24.09
CA ASP A 187 -48.04 -16.08 25.10
C ASP A 187 -47.11 -16.90 26.04
N LEU A 188 -45.80 -16.64 25.99
CA LEU A 188 -44.87 -17.28 26.92
C LEU A 188 -45.15 -16.83 28.35
N VAL A 189 -45.33 -17.81 29.23
CA VAL A 189 -45.33 -17.63 30.67
C VAL A 189 -44.32 -18.59 31.26
N TYR A 190 -43.35 -18.06 31.98
CA TYR A 190 -42.25 -18.85 32.48
C TYR A 190 -41.78 -18.37 33.87
N ASP A 191 -41.68 -19.31 34.81
CA ASP A 191 -41.15 -19.10 36.15
C ASP A 191 -39.70 -19.65 36.22
N ALA A 192 -38.71 -18.78 36.04
CA ALA A 192 -37.30 -19.14 36.04
C ALA A 192 -36.78 -19.27 37.50
N PRO A 193 -36.38 -20.48 37.98
CA PRO A 193 -35.96 -20.70 39.37
C PRO A 193 -34.49 -20.29 39.57
N VAL A 194 -34.14 -19.07 39.19
CA VAL A 194 -32.76 -18.62 39.10
C VAL A 194 -32.40 -17.42 39.96
N MET A 195 -33.36 -16.86 40.71
CA MET A 195 -33.11 -15.71 41.57
C MET A 195 -32.81 -16.12 43.01
N PHE A 196 -31.87 -15.40 43.61
CA PHE A 196 -31.51 -15.55 45.03
C PHE A 196 -31.69 -14.20 45.74
N ARG A 197 -32.68 -14.14 46.66
CA ARG A 197 -32.92 -12.93 47.45
C ARG A 197 -32.67 -13.24 48.93
N GLY A 198 -31.57 -12.71 49.46
CA GLY A 198 -31.09 -13.11 50.80
C GLY A 198 -30.66 -14.59 50.76
N ASN A 199 -31.32 -15.43 51.61
CA ASN A 199 -31.10 -16.87 51.66
C ASN A 199 -32.27 -17.69 51.07
N GLN A 200 -33.13 -17.03 50.29
CA GLN A 200 -34.30 -17.71 49.70
C GLN A 200 -34.17 -17.77 48.19
N ARG A 201 -34.49 -18.94 47.64
CA ARG A 201 -34.63 -19.14 46.20
C ARG A 201 -36.00 -18.59 45.79
N ILE A 202 -36.01 -17.77 44.74
CA ILE A 202 -37.22 -17.17 44.20
C ILE A 202 -37.19 -17.42 42.68
N SER A 203 -38.37 -17.72 42.12
CA SER A 203 -38.51 -17.75 40.66
C SER A 203 -38.73 -16.34 40.14
N VAL A 204 -38.08 -16.01 39.03
CA VAL A 204 -38.38 -14.82 38.25
C VAL A 204 -39.56 -15.16 37.36
N HIS A 205 -40.67 -14.45 37.55
CA HIS A 205 -41.86 -14.59 36.72
C HIS A 205 -41.68 -13.76 35.46
N TRP A 206 -41.85 -14.39 34.30
CA TRP A 206 -41.67 -13.73 32.99
C TRP A 206 -42.88 -13.98 32.09
N GLU A 207 -43.37 -12.90 31.47
CA GLU A 207 -44.46 -12.95 30.49
C GLU A 207 -44.01 -12.30 29.16
N GLY A 208 -44.29 -12.97 28.03
CA GLY A 208 -44.00 -12.50 26.71
C GLY A 208 -42.58 -12.84 26.23
N PRO A 209 -42.12 -12.26 25.09
CA PRO A 209 -40.83 -12.55 24.48
C PRO A 209 -39.66 -12.23 25.41
N VAL A 210 -38.68 -13.13 25.46
CA VAL A 210 -37.47 -12.93 26.29
C VAL A 210 -36.53 -11.94 25.63
N PHE A 211 -36.42 -11.98 24.31
CA PHE A 211 -35.54 -11.08 23.54
C PHE A 211 -36.41 -10.07 22.80
N GLY A 212 -35.95 -8.83 22.70
CA GLY A 212 -36.59 -7.78 21.90
C GLY A 212 -36.56 -8.14 20.42
N THR A 213 -35.37 -8.35 19.88
CA THR A 213 -35.18 -8.79 18.49
C THR A 213 -33.99 -9.72 18.38
N VAL A 214 -34.11 -10.77 17.57
CA VAL A 214 -33.06 -11.72 17.28
C VAL A 214 -32.62 -11.55 15.85
N PHE A 215 -31.33 -11.30 15.66
CA PHE A 215 -30.71 -11.17 14.34
C PHE A 215 -29.84 -12.40 14.05
N PHE A 216 -30.18 -13.12 13.01
CA PHE A 216 -29.37 -14.22 12.50
C PHE A 216 -28.32 -13.66 11.54
N LEU A 217 -27.05 -13.91 11.83
CA LEU A 217 -25.90 -13.40 11.08
C LEU A 217 -25.16 -14.54 10.39
N GLU A 218 -25.27 -14.60 9.09
CA GLU A 218 -24.52 -15.59 8.33
C GLU A 218 -23.05 -15.21 8.13
N MET A 219 -22.20 -16.22 8.09
CA MET A 219 -20.75 -16.09 7.90
C MET A 219 -20.36 -16.14 6.42
N TYR A 220 -21.30 -16.05 5.48
CA TYR A 220 -21.04 -16.06 4.06
C TYR A 220 -20.96 -14.64 3.49
N ARG A 221 -20.02 -14.44 2.58
CA ARG A 221 -19.92 -13.22 1.78
C ARG A 221 -20.93 -13.26 0.63
N SER A 222 -21.14 -12.09 -0.01
CA SER A 222 -22.00 -11.96 -1.20
C SER A 222 -21.55 -12.86 -2.37
N ASP A 223 -20.24 -13.19 -2.45
CA ASP A 223 -19.69 -14.12 -3.44
C ASP A 223 -19.83 -15.59 -3.06
N MET A 224 -20.61 -15.90 -2.03
CA MET A 224 -20.86 -17.25 -1.52
C MET A 224 -19.64 -17.93 -0.90
N LYS A 225 -18.56 -17.21 -0.65
CA LYS A 225 -17.41 -17.74 0.06
C LYS A 225 -17.58 -17.54 1.55
N TYR A 226 -17.33 -18.60 2.30
CA TYR A 226 -17.24 -18.55 3.73
C TYR A 226 -16.09 -17.64 4.15
N SER A 227 -16.37 -16.65 4.99
CA SER A 227 -15.36 -15.77 5.57
C SER A 227 -15.18 -16.12 7.04
N PRO A 228 -14.08 -16.78 7.40
CA PRO A 228 -13.80 -17.13 8.79
C PRO A 228 -13.53 -15.88 9.66
N HIS A 229 -13.31 -14.74 9.05
CA HIS A 229 -13.14 -13.48 9.75
C HIS A 229 -14.45 -12.72 9.72
N ASN A 230 -15.02 -12.53 10.90
CA ASN A 230 -16.27 -11.82 11.15
C ASN A 230 -16.23 -10.30 10.84
N ALA A 231 -15.36 -9.85 9.93
CA ALA A 231 -15.17 -8.42 9.67
C ALA A 231 -16.47 -7.74 9.22
N VAL A 232 -17.21 -8.36 8.30
CA VAL A 232 -18.51 -7.84 7.84
C VAL A 232 -19.53 -7.90 8.97
N ASN A 233 -19.59 -9.01 9.70
CA ASN A 233 -20.52 -9.14 10.82
C ASN A 233 -20.22 -8.14 11.93
N ASN A 234 -18.95 -7.87 12.22
CA ASN A 234 -18.56 -6.86 13.20
C ASN A 234 -19.00 -5.45 12.80
N ALA A 235 -18.80 -5.08 11.54
CA ALA A 235 -19.27 -3.81 11.00
C ALA A 235 -20.81 -3.75 10.97
N ARG A 236 -21.48 -4.85 10.59
CA ARG A 236 -22.94 -5.01 10.58
C ARG A 236 -23.53 -4.85 11.98
N ILE A 237 -22.99 -5.52 13.00
CA ILE A 237 -23.41 -5.39 14.40
C ILE A 237 -23.28 -3.94 14.87
N ALA A 238 -22.14 -3.30 14.61
CA ALA A 238 -21.92 -1.92 15.02
C ALA A 238 -22.84 -0.94 14.27
N ALA A 239 -23.12 -1.17 12.99
CA ALA A 239 -24.06 -0.39 12.21
C ALA A 239 -25.50 -0.55 12.72
N MET A 240 -25.93 -1.79 12.99
CA MET A 240 -27.25 -2.05 13.59
C MET A 240 -27.38 -1.39 14.97
N THR A 241 -26.36 -1.47 15.80
CA THR A 241 -26.34 -0.82 17.12
C THR A 241 -26.49 0.69 16.99
N ALA A 242 -25.77 1.30 16.05
CA ALA A 242 -25.88 2.73 15.78
C ALA A 242 -27.27 3.16 15.32
N VAL A 243 -27.98 2.29 14.60
CA VAL A 243 -29.37 2.54 14.16
C VAL A 243 -30.38 2.34 15.28
N LEU A 244 -30.19 1.28 16.08
CA LEU A 244 -31.16 0.87 17.12
C LEU A 244 -31.05 1.68 18.41
N ARG A 245 -29.99 2.47 18.58
CA ARG A 245 -29.65 3.23 19.79
C ARG A 245 -30.69 4.28 20.23
N ASP A 246 -31.37 4.90 19.26
CA ASP A 246 -32.14 6.15 19.49
C ASP A 246 -33.64 5.97 19.40
N ARG A 247 -34.16 4.73 19.31
CA ARG A 247 -35.56 4.61 18.95
C ARG A 247 -36.49 4.81 20.14
N GLU A 248 -37.23 5.91 20.05
CA GLU A 248 -38.48 6.10 20.78
C GLU A 248 -39.56 5.22 20.16
N ASP A 249 -40.57 4.84 20.96
CA ASP A 249 -41.69 4.06 20.46
C ASP A 249 -42.40 4.71 19.26
N PRO A 250 -42.86 3.93 18.25
CA PRO A 250 -42.86 2.46 18.28
C PRO A 250 -41.55 1.86 17.89
N GLU A 251 -41.11 0.83 18.57
CA GLU A 251 -39.97 0.01 18.12
C GLU A 251 -40.23 -0.43 16.67
N PRO A 252 -39.22 -0.32 15.77
CA PRO A 252 -39.44 -0.62 14.36
C PRO A 252 -39.70 -2.12 14.12
N LEU A 253 -39.34 -2.93 15.06
CA LEU A 253 -39.49 -4.38 15.03
C LEU A 253 -40.27 -4.80 16.26
N PRO A 254 -41.29 -5.62 16.10
CA PRO A 254 -42.05 -6.12 17.26
C PRO A 254 -41.13 -6.95 18.14
N PRO A 255 -41.35 -6.92 19.50
CA PRO A 255 -40.66 -7.80 20.43
C PRO A 255 -40.79 -9.27 20.02
N GLY A 256 -39.70 -10.02 20.11
CA GLY A 256 -39.62 -11.40 19.64
C GLY A 256 -39.49 -11.56 18.14
N ALA A 257 -39.26 -10.47 17.36
CA ALA A 257 -39.04 -10.58 15.95
C ALA A 257 -37.72 -11.30 15.63
N PHE A 258 -37.79 -12.18 14.64
CA PHE A 258 -36.62 -12.79 14.03
C PHE A 258 -36.27 -12.01 12.76
N CYS A 259 -35.02 -11.65 12.63
CA CYS A 259 -34.51 -10.84 11.52
C CYS A 259 -33.16 -11.35 11.05
N THR A 260 -32.81 -10.94 9.85
CA THR A 260 -31.43 -10.92 9.40
C THR A 260 -31.12 -9.55 8.78
N ALA A 261 -29.87 -9.23 8.59
CA ALA A 261 -29.49 -7.95 8.03
C ALA A 261 -28.46 -8.13 6.91
N GLY A 262 -28.73 -7.52 5.76
CA GLY A 262 -27.73 -7.25 4.77
C GLY A 262 -27.00 -5.97 5.13
N TYR A 263 -25.70 -5.90 4.85
CA TYR A 263 -24.87 -4.73 5.11
C TYR A 263 -23.94 -4.48 3.95
N SER A 264 -23.88 -3.24 3.54
CA SER A 264 -22.87 -2.76 2.61
C SER A 264 -22.36 -1.41 3.07
N ALA A 265 -21.11 -1.13 2.75
CA ALA A 265 -20.49 0.13 3.06
C ALA A 265 -19.59 0.58 1.93
N ALA A 266 -19.60 1.89 1.67
CA ALA A 266 -18.59 2.55 0.90
C ALA A 266 -17.89 3.55 1.82
N LYS A 267 -16.61 3.33 2.05
CA LYS A 267 -15.79 4.17 2.94
C LYS A 267 -14.70 4.85 2.12
N MET A 268 -14.31 6.05 2.55
CA MET A 268 -13.09 6.66 2.06
C MET A 268 -11.90 5.78 2.49
N PRO A 269 -11.19 5.16 1.56
CA PRO A 269 -10.13 4.24 1.89
C PRO A 269 -8.82 5.00 2.17
N ALA A 270 -8.80 5.84 3.20
CA ALA A 270 -7.68 6.72 3.51
C ALA A 270 -6.34 5.96 3.65
N VAL A 271 -6.38 4.77 4.23
CA VAL A 271 -5.20 3.90 4.36
C VAL A 271 -4.72 3.45 2.98
N THR A 272 -5.61 2.93 2.15
CA THR A 272 -5.26 2.49 0.78
C THR A 272 -4.78 3.65 -0.08
N ILE A 273 -5.42 4.83 0.02
CA ILE A 273 -4.94 6.07 -0.64
C ILE A 273 -3.51 6.38 -0.20
N SER A 274 -3.24 6.28 1.10
CA SER A 274 -1.91 6.48 1.67
C SER A 274 -0.87 5.51 1.08
N HIS A 275 -1.21 4.24 0.97
CA HIS A 275 -0.34 3.22 0.38
C HIS A 275 -0.08 3.48 -1.11
N VAL A 276 -1.11 3.86 -1.87
CA VAL A 276 -0.97 4.21 -3.29
C VAL A 276 -0.13 5.47 -3.46
N MET A 277 -0.30 6.50 -2.62
CA MET A 277 0.54 7.70 -2.63
C MET A 277 2.01 7.38 -2.31
N PHE A 278 2.26 6.51 -1.33
CA PHE A 278 3.62 6.06 -1.03
C PHE A 278 4.26 5.33 -2.21
N ARG A 279 3.53 4.43 -2.86
CA ARG A 279 3.97 3.77 -4.08
C ARG A 279 4.27 4.78 -5.19
N SER A 280 3.38 5.75 -5.41
CA SER A 280 3.57 6.81 -6.41
C SER A 280 4.83 7.65 -6.12
N LEU A 281 5.15 7.88 -4.84
CA LEU A 281 6.40 8.52 -4.44
C LEU A 281 7.62 7.66 -4.77
N ALA A 282 7.58 6.36 -4.47
CA ALA A 282 8.66 5.45 -4.81
C ALA A 282 8.90 5.42 -6.33
N GLU A 283 7.84 5.36 -7.14
CA GLU A 283 7.91 5.45 -8.60
C GLU A 283 8.42 6.83 -9.09
N LEU A 284 8.04 7.92 -8.41
CA LEU A 284 8.54 9.26 -8.73
C LEU A 284 10.06 9.36 -8.52
N LEU A 285 10.60 8.75 -7.47
CA LEU A 285 12.03 8.77 -7.14
C LEU A 285 12.84 7.89 -8.08
N THR A 286 12.30 6.76 -8.51
CA THR A 286 12.98 5.80 -9.40
C THR A 286 12.80 6.10 -10.89
N GLY A 287 11.70 6.74 -11.25
CA GLY A 287 11.23 6.89 -12.64
C GLY A 287 10.46 5.66 -13.13
N THR A 288 9.51 5.89 -14.03
CA THR A 288 8.76 4.80 -14.66
C THR A 288 9.55 4.21 -15.84
N PRO A 289 9.38 2.92 -16.17
CA PRO A 289 10.05 2.33 -17.33
C PRO A 289 9.75 3.01 -18.67
N ASP A 290 8.59 3.66 -18.78
CA ASP A 290 8.11 4.29 -20.02
C ASP A 290 8.51 5.76 -20.15
N SER A 291 9.07 6.40 -19.10
CA SER A 291 9.51 7.79 -19.18
C SER A 291 10.63 7.95 -20.18
N GLU A 292 10.50 8.95 -21.07
CA GLU A 292 11.56 9.31 -21.99
C GLU A 292 12.63 10.15 -21.26
N PRO A 293 13.93 9.86 -21.50
CA PRO A 293 14.97 10.64 -20.88
C PRO A 293 14.93 12.10 -21.39
N PRO A 294 15.23 13.07 -20.53
CA PRO A 294 15.37 14.45 -20.95
C PRO A 294 16.52 14.59 -21.96
N VAL A 295 16.44 15.60 -22.79
CA VAL A 295 17.51 15.91 -23.75
C VAL A 295 18.72 16.43 -22.97
N LEU A 296 19.72 15.59 -22.79
CA LEU A 296 21.00 15.99 -22.19
C LEU A 296 21.94 16.55 -23.28
N PRO A 297 22.86 17.45 -22.93
CA PRO A 297 23.87 17.97 -23.86
C PRO A 297 24.98 16.93 -24.11
N VAL A 298 24.61 15.77 -24.67
CA VAL A 298 25.52 14.62 -24.84
C VAL A 298 26.75 14.99 -25.64
N ASN A 299 26.61 15.83 -26.70
CA ASN A 299 27.72 16.29 -27.52
C ASN A 299 28.72 17.18 -26.75
N GLU A 300 28.22 17.97 -25.76
CA GLU A 300 29.09 18.78 -24.91
C GLU A 300 29.87 17.93 -23.89
N LEU A 301 29.27 16.82 -23.46
CA LEU A 301 29.86 15.93 -22.45
C LEU A 301 30.79 14.86 -23.07
N PHE A 302 30.42 14.30 -24.22
CA PHE A 302 31.03 13.11 -24.80
C PHE A 302 31.38 13.25 -26.27
N GLY A 303 31.15 14.43 -26.89
CA GLY A 303 31.43 14.68 -28.30
C GLY A 303 32.91 14.82 -28.58
N TYR A 304 33.23 14.97 -29.88
CA TYR A 304 34.60 15.07 -30.37
C TYR A 304 35.43 16.14 -29.66
N ASP A 305 34.89 17.35 -29.49
CA ASP A 305 35.60 18.46 -28.86
C ASP A 305 35.89 18.19 -27.38
N ALA A 306 34.94 17.55 -26.64
CA ALA A 306 35.16 17.15 -25.26
C ALA A 306 36.27 16.10 -25.12
N VAL A 307 36.28 15.11 -26.00
CA VAL A 307 37.34 14.09 -26.06
C VAL A 307 38.67 14.71 -26.46
N ALA A 308 38.69 15.64 -27.41
CA ALA A 308 39.90 16.36 -27.82
C ALA A 308 40.47 17.25 -26.72
N GLU A 309 39.62 17.97 -26.00
CA GLU A 309 40.03 18.78 -24.85
C GLU A 309 40.63 17.90 -23.73
N ALA A 310 39.98 16.81 -23.46
CA ALA A 310 40.47 15.83 -22.50
C ALA A 310 41.84 15.28 -22.90
N CYS A 311 42.00 14.93 -24.15
CA CYS A 311 43.27 14.45 -24.71
C CYS A 311 44.37 15.54 -24.73
N SER A 312 44.00 16.82 -24.80
CA SER A 312 44.97 17.93 -24.83
C SER A 312 45.84 17.98 -23.57
N ARG A 313 45.31 17.61 -22.43
CA ARG A 313 46.02 17.52 -21.14
C ARG A 313 47.10 16.43 -21.15
N VAL A 314 46.82 15.32 -21.81
CA VAL A 314 47.80 14.24 -21.99
C VAL A 314 48.83 14.59 -23.03
N LYS A 315 48.45 15.33 -24.10
CA LYS A 315 49.33 15.83 -25.14
C LYS A 315 50.45 16.71 -24.60
N ALA A 316 50.22 17.47 -23.55
CA ALA A 316 51.25 18.27 -22.89
C ALA A 316 52.44 17.44 -22.33
N GLY A 317 52.23 16.14 -22.11
CA GLY A 317 53.28 15.19 -21.69
C GLY A 317 54.04 14.50 -22.85
N LEU A 318 53.63 14.72 -24.11
CA LEU A 318 54.32 14.16 -25.26
C LEU A 318 55.58 14.92 -25.59
N PRO A 319 56.62 14.24 -26.13
CA PRO A 319 57.83 14.90 -26.56
C PRO A 319 57.52 15.80 -27.77
N ASP A 320 58.01 17.03 -27.76
CA ASP A 320 57.99 17.90 -28.91
C ASP A 320 59.06 17.48 -29.93
N ILE A 321 58.96 18.04 -31.13
CA ILE A 321 59.92 17.78 -32.24
C ILE A 321 61.35 18.11 -31.84
N ASN A 322 61.58 19.17 -31.07
CA ASN A 322 62.88 19.57 -30.58
C ASN A 322 63.50 18.55 -29.64
N THR A 323 62.69 17.95 -28.79
CA THR A 323 63.12 16.84 -27.92
C THR A 323 63.51 15.62 -28.75
N ILE A 324 62.74 15.29 -29.78
CA ILE A 324 63.06 14.20 -30.71
C ILE A 324 64.40 14.48 -31.43
N LEU A 325 64.57 15.69 -31.96
CA LEU A 325 65.80 16.11 -32.58
C LEU A 325 67.02 16.06 -31.66
N SER A 326 66.86 16.36 -30.38
CA SER A 326 67.99 16.37 -29.43
C SER A 326 68.50 14.97 -29.08
N VAL A 327 67.69 13.94 -29.31
CA VAL A 327 68.00 12.51 -28.97
C VAL A 327 68.60 11.79 -30.22
N LEU A 328 68.36 12.31 -31.37
CA LEU A 328 68.94 11.73 -32.58
C LEU A 328 70.47 11.92 -32.57
N PRO A 329 71.27 10.88 -32.85
CA PRO A 329 72.68 10.99 -32.81
C PRO A 329 73.12 12.07 -33.82
N ALA A 330 73.90 13.04 -33.38
CA ALA A 330 74.57 14.00 -34.27
C ALA A 330 75.49 13.19 -35.21
N GLY A 331 74.98 13.01 -36.39
CA GLY A 331 75.67 12.12 -37.39
C GLY A 331 77.08 12.53 -37.62
N ASN A 332 78.03 11.69 -37.26
CA ASN A 332 79.41 11.76 -37.73
C ASN A 332 79.47 11.33 -39.20
N GLY A 333 78.97 12.08 -40.07
CA GLY A 333 78.90 11.83 -41.51
C GLY A 333 77.68 12.55 -42.06
N ALA A 334 77.79 13.85 -42.10
CA ALA A 334 76.79 14.65 -42.78
C ALA A 334 76.73 14.12 -44.23
N ALA A 335 75.57 13.53 -44.58
CA ALA A 335 75.27 13.24 -45.96
C ALA A 335 75.55 14.53 -46.79
N ASP A 336 76.26 14.41 -47.91
CA ASP A 336 76.48 15.53 -48.76
C ASP A 336 75.16 16.16 -49.17
N PRO A 337 74.95 17.45 -48.90
CA PRO A 337 73.66 18.11 -49.19
C PRO A 337 73.24 17.97 -50.62
N ASP A 338 74.20 17.91 -51.53
CA ASP A 338 73.96 17.78 -52.98
C ASP A 338 73.59 16.33 -53.41
N ALA A 339 74.01 15.29 -52.62
CA ALA A 339 73.63 13.88 -52.80
C ALA A 339 72.24 13.58 -52.26
N VAL A 340 71.83 14.32 -51.28
CA VAL A 340 70.53 14.12 -50.63
C VAL A 340 69.38 14.93 -51.24
N ARG A 341 69.67 15.88 -52.10
CA ARG A 341 68.72 16.86 -52.67
C ARG A 341 67.58 16.26 -53.50
N ASN A 342 67.67 15.05 -53.99
CA ASN A 342 66.67 14.32 -54.76
C ASN A 342 66.21 13.01 -54.08
N THR A 343 66.62 12.81 -52.85
CA THR A 343 66.32 11.60 -52.09
C THR A 343 65.02 11.81 -51.31
N ASN A 344 64.13 10.80 -51.27
CA ASN A 344 62.88 10.87 -50.50
C ASN A 344 63.17 10.92 -49.04
N VAL A 345 62.17 11.43 -48.26
CA VAL A 345 62.22 11.57 -46.78
C VAL A 345 62.56 10.23 -46.15
N ARG A 346 61.98 9.13 -46.63
CA ARG A 346 62.22 7.77 -46.16
C ARG A 346 63.66 7.33 -46.17
N ASP A 347 64.31 7.57 -47.31
CA ASP A 347 65.68 7.17 -47.52
C ASP A 347 66.67 8.04 -46.72
N ILE A 348 66.36 9.32 -46.53
CA ILE A 348 67.18 10.22 -45.69
C ILE A 348 67.13 9.71 -44.26
N LEU A 349 65.97 9.30 -43.74
CA LEU A 349 65.83 8.78 -42.40
C LEU A 349 66.45 7.39 -42.21
N GLY A 350 66.48 6.57 -43.28
CA GLY A 350 67.17 5.27 -43.34
C GLY A 350 68.65 5.32 -42.99
N TYR A 351 69.34 6.40 -43.25
CA TYR A 351 70.76 6.62 -42.90
C TYR A 351 71.03 6.60 -41.40
N TYR A 352 69.96 6.77 -40.53
CA TYR A 352 70.03 6.83 -39.06
C TYR A 352 69.66 5.53 -38.39
N GLY A 353 69.41 4.44 -39.12
CA GLY A 353 69.29 3.08 -38.60
C GLY A 353 68.11 2.82 -37.71
N GLY A 354 67.02 3.56 -37.81
CA GLY A 354 65.77 3.32 -37.07
C GLY A 354 65.81 3.71 -35.60
N ALA A 355 66.79 4.40 -35.10
CA ALA A 355 66.89 4.88 -33.73
C ALA A 355 65.77 5.84 -33.38
N ASP A 356 65.26 6.57 -34.34
CA ASP A 356 64.08 7.44 -34.23
C ASP A 356 62.79 6.66 -33.94
N GLU A 357 62.59 5.55 -34.62
CA GLU A 357 61.42 4.70 -34.42
C GLU A 357 61.38 4.08 -33.02
N LYS A 358 62.52 3.59 -32.55
CA LYS A 358 62.61 3.02 -31.20
C LYS A 358 62.33 4.07 -30.13
N TYR A 359 62.93 5.24 -30.22
CA TYR A 359 62.66 6.34 -29.30
C TYR A 359 61.20 6.74 -29.27
N PHE A 360 60.57 6.83 -30.46
CA PHE A 360 59.16 7.18 -30.57
C PHE A 360 58.22 6.12 -29.93
N ALA A 361 58.55 4.83 -30.14
CA ALA A 361 57.82 3.72 -29.52
C ALA A 361 57.91 3.75 -27.98
N ASP A 362 59.12 3.94 -27.43
CA ASP A 362 59.36 4.02 -25.99
C ASP A 362 58.59 5.20 -25.34
N LYS A 363 58.52 6.34 -26.04
CA LYS A 363 57.77 7.52 -25.57
C LYS A 363 56.27 7.34 -25.69
N PHE A 364 55.80 6.61 -26.70
CA PHE A 364 54.38 6.25 -26.81
C PHE A 364 53.93 5.36 -25.66
N GLU A 365 54.73 4.37 -25.29
CA GLU A 365 54.42 3.48 -24.19
C GLU A 365 54.36 4.25 -22.87
N SER A 366 55.31 5.16 -22.62
CA SER A 366 55.28 6.01 -21.43
C SER A 366 54.13 7.01 -21.41
N ALA A 367 53.61 7.45 -22.53
CA ALA A 367 52.43 8.34 -22.61
C ALA A 367 51.12 7.57 -22.45
N SER A 368 51.10 6.26 -22.57
CA SER A 368 49.86 5.44 -22.40
C SER A 368 49.44 5.30 -20.95
N VAL A 369 50.36 5.37 -20.00
CA VAL A 369 50.09 5.27 -18.54
C VAL A 369 49.25 6.46 -18.06
N PRO A 370 49.64 7.72 -18.29
CA PRO A 370 48.81 8.89 -17.92
C PRO A 370 47.41 8.88 -18.55
N LEU A 371 47.24 8.26 -19.71
CA LEU A 371 45.95 8.13 -20.38
C LEU A 371 45.00 7.23 -19.61
N THR A 372 45.51 6.11 -19.10
CA THR A 372 44.72 5.19 -18.25
C THR A 372 44.25 5.92 -16.99
N GLU A 373 45.18 6.59 -16.30
CA GLU A 373 44.82 7.37 -15.09
C GLU A 373 43.83 8.49 -15.41
N TYR A 374 43.90 9.09 -16.58
CA TYR A 374 42.96 10.12 -17.00
C TYR A 374 41.59 9.55 -17.36
N CYS A 375 41.52 8.39 -18.03
CA CYS A 375 40.26 7.68 -18.25
C CYS A 375 39.57 7.31 -16.95
N GLU A 376 40.30 6.87 -15.92
CA GLU A 376 39.82 6.63 -14.58
C GLU A 376 39.34 7.91 -13.88
N SER A 377 39.92 9.08 -14.24
CA SER A 377 39.52 10.38 -13.70
C SER A 377 38.22 10.93 -14.32
N ILE A 378 37.82 10.45 -15.51
CA ILE A 378 36.53 10.77 -16.12
C ILE A 378 35.48 9.90 -15.43
N ASN A 379 34.87 10.46 -14.40
CA ASN A 379 33.86 9.80 -13.60
C ASN A 379 32.49 9.88 -14.27
N VAL A 380 32.19 8.97 -15.20
CA VAL A 380 30.87 8.86 -15.85
C VAL A 380 29.77 8.70 -14.81
N SER A 381 30.02 7.87 -13.79
CA SER A 381 29.10 7.69 -12.67
C SER A 381 28.85 9.01 -11.92
N GLY A 382 29.88 9.82 -11.69
CA GLY A 382 29.74 11.13 -11.04
C GLY A 382 28.93 12.13 -11.86
N ILE A 383 29.08 12.11 -13.19
CA ILE A 383 28.28 12.96 -14.09
C ILE A 383 26.79 12.57 -13.97
N ILE A 384 26.47 11.30 -14.13
CA ILE A 384 25.10 10.78 -14.04
C ILE A 384 24.52 11.01 -12.63
N ALA A 385 25.30 10.76 -11.58
CA ALA A 385 24.92 11.03 -10.19
C ALA A 385 24.55 12.51 -9.98
N GLY A 386 25.32 13.43 -10.58
CA GLY A 386 25.04 14.87 -10.49
C GLY A 386 23.69 15.26 -11.09
N TYR A 387 23.28 14.65 -12.18
CA TYR A 387 21.96 14.89 -12.79
C TYR A 387 20.84 14.26 -11.97
N ILE A 388 21.03 13.04 -11.45
CA ILE A 388 20.04 12.35 -10.60
C ILE A 388 19.85 13.09 -9.29
N ASN A 389 20.92 13.49 -8.62
CA ASN A 389 20.86 14.19 -7.34
C ASN A 389 20.24 15.60 -7.47
N LYS A 390 20.32 16.23 -8.64
CA LYS A 390 19.62 17.48 -8.95
C LYS A 390 18.15 17.29 -9.35
N GLY A 391 17.67 16.05 -9.45
CA GLY A 391 16.30 15.76 -9.87
C GLY A 391 16.01 16.03 -11.37
N THR A 392 17.04 16.34 -12.16
CA THR A 392 16.91 16.64 -13.60
C THR A 392 16.89 15.38 -14.46
N LEU A 393 17.28 14.24 -13.90
CA LEU A 393 17.28 12.93 -14.55
C LEU A 393 16.80 11.88 -13.55
N ARG A 394 15.87 11.04 -13.96
CA ARG A 394 15.43 9.91 -13.15
C ARG A 394 16.35 8.70 -13.35
N PHE A 395 16.35 7.79 -12.38
CA PHE A 395 17.24 6.64 -12.40
C PHE A 395 16.98 5.70 -13.60
N SER A 396 15.73 5.41 -13.91
CA SER A 396 15.33 4.63 -15.07
C SER A 396 15.65 5.32 -16.41
N GLU A 397 15.54 6.65 -16.46
CA GLU A 397 15.90 7.47 -17.62
C GLU A 397 17.41 7.47 -17.87
N ALA A 398 18.20 7.53 -16.77
CA ALA A 398 19.65 7.42 -16.85
C ALA A 398 20.10 6.09 -17.45
N LEU A 399 19.45 4.99 -17.07
CA LEU A 399 19.73 3.67 -17.64
C LEU A 399 19.48 3.63 -19.14
N LYS A 400 18.40 4.25 -19.63
CA LYS A 400 18.13 4.38 -21.08
C LYS A 400 19.19 5.19 -21.83
N LEU A 401 19.77 6.21 -21.17
CA LEU A 401 20.86 7.00 -21.74
C LEU A 401 22.19 6.25 -21.84
N LEU A 402 22.37 5.20 -21.03
CA LEU A 402 23.60 4.39 -21.01
C LEU A 402 23.48 3.13 -21.86
N GLY A 403 22.30 2.73 -22.29
CA GLY A 403 22.08 1.51 -23.06
C GLY A 403 22.79 1.52 -24.43
N HIS A 404 22.99 0.36 -25.02
CA HIS A 404 23.74 0.16 -26.28
C HIS A 404 23.29 1.07 -27.44
N ASP A 405 21.98 1.28 -27.60
CA ASP A 405 21.40 2.13 -28.66
C ASP A 405 21.14 3.58 -28.18
N SER A 406 21.77 3.99 -27.11
CA SER A 406 21.57 5.29 -26.47
C SER A 406 22.20 6.45 -27.27
N ALA A 407 21.81 7.67 -26.92
CA ALA A 407 22.41 8.87 -27.45
C ALA A 407 23.90 8.97 -27.09
N VAL A 408 24.31 8.52 -25.91
CA VAL A 408 25.70 8.52 -25.45
C VAL A 408 26.54 7.53 -26.27
N CYS A 409 26.10 6.29 -26.40
CA CYS A 409 26.80 5.28 -27.17
C CYS A 409 26.89 5.65 -28.66
N ARG A 410 25.83 6.21 -29.24
CA ARG A 410 25.87 6.72 -30.63
C ARG A 410 26.86 7.87 -30.80
N CYS A 411 26.85 8.85 -29.91
CA CYS A 411 27.80 9.98 -29.95
C CYS A 411 29.24 9.48 -29.87
N LEU A 412 29.58 8.59 -28.96
CA LEU A 412 30.90 8.00 -28.83
C LEU A 412 31.28 7.14 -30.05
N GLY A 413 30.32 6.43 -30.64
CA GLY A 413 30.49 5.69 -31.90
C GLY A 413 30.85 6.62 -33.07
N GLU A 414 30.11 7.70 -33.24
CA GLU A 414 30.40 8.73 -34.27
C GLU A 414 31.79 9.37 -34.09
N VAL A 415 32.18 9.66 -32.84
CA VAL A 415 33.53 10.15 -32.54
C VAL A 415 34.57 9.12 -32.93
N ASN A 416 34.36 7.85 -32.62
CA ASN A 416 35.31 6.79 -32.97
C ASN A 416 35.44 6.59 -34.47
N GLU A 417 34.35 6.59 -35.23
CA GLU A 417 34.37 6.49 -36.69
C GLU A 417 35.10 7.69 -37.36
N ARG A 418 34.87 8.88 -36.82
CA ARG A 418 35.58 10.08 -37.26
C ARG A 418 37.11 9.96 -37.02
N LEU A 419 37.48 9.48 -35.82
CA LEU A 419 38.90 9.27 -35.49
C LEU A 419 39.55 8.20 -36.37
N ASP A 420 38.83 7.14 -36.74
CA ASP A 420 39.29 6.11 -37.66
C ASP A 420 39.57 6.70 -39.04
N THR A 421 38.67 7.56 -39.50
CA THR A 421 38.81 8.24 -40.80
C THR A 421 40.02 9.19 -40.81
N GLU A 422 40.15 10.03 -39.78
CA GLU A 422 41.25 10.97 -39.60
C GLU A 422 42.60 10.24 -39.46
N GLU A 423 42.66 9.12 -38.72
CA GLU A 423 43.88 8.30 -38.59
C GLU A 423 44.30 7.71 -39.92
N LYS A 424 43.35 7.23 -40.73
CA LYS A 424 43.60 6.69 -42.06
C LYS A 424 44.13 7.77 -43.01
N GLU A 425 43.49 8.94 -43.07
CA GLU A 425 43.92 10.08 -43.88
C GLU A 425 45.33 10.54 -43.50
N LEU A 426 45.62 10.62 -42.18
CA LEU A 426 46.96 10.99 -41.72
C LEU A 426 48.01 9.92 -42.05
N SER A 427 47.63 8.64 -42.02
CA SER A 427 48.54 7.54 -42.43
C SER A 427 48.85 7.59 -43.92
N GLU A 428 47.88 7.84 -44.79
CA GLU A 428 48.06 8.04 -46.22
C GLU A 428 48.91 9.30 -46.53
N LYS A 429 48.68 10.38 -45.78
CA LYS A 429 49.48 11.60 -45.83
C LYS A 429 50.95 11.33 -45.44
N LEU A 430 51.16 10.52 -44.40
CA LEU A 430 52.52 10.12 -43.98
C LEU A 430 53.24 9.35 -45.06
N GLU A 431 52.62 8.35 -45.70
CA GLU A 431 53.21 7.59 -46.80
C GLU A 431 53.51 8.47 -47.98
N THR A 432 52.62 9.43 -48.28
CA THR A 432 52.85 10.42 -49.33
C THR A 432 54.09 11.28 -49.06
N VAL A 433 54.18 11.82 -47.83
CA VAL A 433 55.32 12.65 -47.41
C VAL A 433 56.64 11.86 -47.40
N LEU A 434 56.60 10.60 -46.95
CA LEU A 434 57.76 9.73 -46.90
C LEU A 434 58.31 9.41 -48.31
N SER A 435 57.43 9.39 -49.32
CA SER A 435 57.81 9.12 -50.74
C SER A 435 58.21 10.34 -51.50
N GLN A 436 57.95 11.54 -50.97
CA GLN A 436 58.34 12.79 -51.66
C GLN A 436 59.79 13.17 -51.38
N PRO A 437 60.42 13.88 -52.31
CA PRO A 437 61.72 14.52 -52.06
C PRO A 437 61.63 15.50 -50.92
N CYS A 438 62.64 15.52 -50.05
CA CYS A 438 62.68 16.49 -48.96
C CYS A 438 62.62 17.93 -49.51
N PRO A 439 61.66 18.76 -49.00
CA PRO A 439 61.56 20.12 -49.53
C PRO A 439 62.86 20.88 -49.33
N GLY A 440 63.30 21.54 -50.40
CA GLY A 440 64.50 22.35 -50.36
C GLY A 440 64.35 23.45 -49.30
N LEU A 441 65.29 23.52 -48.39
CA LEU A 441 65.35 24.61 -47.41
C LEU A 441 65.63 25.95 -48.14
N PRO A 442 64.97 27.04 -47.72
CA PRO A 442 65.18 28.34 -48.27
C PRO A 442 66.69 28.75 -48.20
N HIS A 443 67.27 28.97 -49.31
CA HIS A 443 68.63 29.46 -49.33
C HIS A 443 68.68 30.96 -48.95
N GLY A 444 69.30 31.24 -47.80
CA GLY A 444 69.75 32.60 -47.51
C GLY A 444 70.90 32.99 -48.45
N LEU A 445 70.98 34.25 -48.78
CA LEU A 445 72.00 34.79 -49.69
C LEU A 445 73.47 34.44 -49.33
N PHE A 446 73.70 33.88 -48.11
CA PHE A 446 75.04 33.60 -47.59
C PHE A 446 75.18 32.24 -46.86
N SER A 447 74.15 31.34 -46.82
CA SER A 447 74.27 30.07 -46.16
C SER A 447 73.66 28.92 -47.01
N LYS A 448 74.46 27.87 -47.23
CA LYS A 448 73.96 26.60 -47.78
C LYS A 448 73.40 25.78 -46.62
N PRO A 449 72.21 25.08 -46.78
CA PRO A 449 71.69 24.18 -45.76
C PRO A 449 72.74 23.10 -45.47
N THR A 450 72.91 22.80 -44.22
CA THR A 450 73.73 21.67 -43.71
C THR A 450 72.99 20.36 -43.82
N GLY A 451 73.68 19.22 -43.83
CA GLY A 451 73.07 17.91 -43.75
C GLY A 451 72.16 17.74 -42.47
N CYS A 452 72.51 18.42 -41.41
CA CYS A 452 71.71 18.50 -40.21
C CYS A 452 70.39 19.22 -40.41
N ASP A 453 70.37 20.30 -41.22
CA ASP A 453 69.13 21.04 -41.51
C ASP A 453 68.13 20.20 -42.32
N ILE A 454 68.67 19.43 -43.30
CA ILE A 454 67.86 18.53 -44.14
C ILE A 454 67.30 17.41 -43.31
N LEU A 455 68.09 16.81 -42.41
CA LEU A 455 67.63 15.80 -41.46
C LEU A 455 66.53 16.34 -40.50
N ALA A 456 66.78 17.50 -39.92
CA ALA A 456 65.82 18.15 -39.07
C ALA A 456 64.48 18.40 -39.77
N SER A 457 64.53 18.81 -41.07
CA SER A 457 63.32 18.97 -41.87
C SER A 457 62.59 17.64 -42.13
N ALA A 458 63.33 16.58 -42.48
CA ALA A 458 62.77 15.24 -42.70
C ALA A 458 62.14 14.65 -41.42
N VAL A 459 62.81 14.80 -40.28
CA VAL A 459 62.30 14.40 -38.95
C VAL A 459 61.04 15.18 -38.59
N SER A 460 61.06 16.52 -38.78
CA SER A 460 59.92 17.37 -38.50
C SER A 460 58.68 17.00 -39.32
N LEU A 461 58.89 16.71 -40.64
CA LEU A 461 57.82 16.28 -41.53
C LEU A 461 57.24 14.92 -41.12
N LYS A 462 58.06 13.90 -40.82
CA LYS A 462 57.61 12.58 -40.38
C LYS A 462 56.92 12.61 -39.02
N TYR A 463 57.55 13.20 -38.02
CA TYR A 463 57.10 13.16 -36.67
C TYR A 463 56.01 14.13 -36.36
N GLY A 464 55.86 15.22 -37.11
CA GLY A 464 54.72 16.08 -37.09
C GLY A 464 53.44 15.29 -37.36
N ILE A 465 53.41 14.51 -38.45
CA ILE A 465 52.23 13.68 -38.77
C ILE A 465 52.09 12.49 -37.81
N LYS A 466 53.20 11.85 -37.42
CA LYS A 466 53.14 10.74 -36.43
C LYS A 466 52.60 11.18 -35.08
N LEU A 467 52.88 12.38 -34.63
CA LEU A 467 52.32 12.95 -33.41
C LEU A 467 50.80 13.19 -33.56
N GLU A 468 50.34 13.64 -34.75
CA GLU A 468 48.92 13.78 -35.02
C GLU A 468 48.22 12.40 -35.03
N ILE A 469 48.81 11.37 -35.65
CA ILE A 469 48.31 10.00 -35.64
C ILE A 469 48.23 9.48 -34.19
N LEU A 470 49.27 9.71 -33.39
CA LEU A 470 49.31 9.31 -31.99
C LEU A 470 48.21 9.97 -31.19
N GLU A 471 47.98 11.26 -31.39
CA GLU A 471 46.88 11.98 -30.75
C GLU A 471 45.52 11.32 -31.07
N ARG A 472 45.25 10.95 -32.34
CA ARG A 472 44.01 10.25 -32.71
C ARG A 472 43.88 8.88 -32.03
N ARG A 473 44.95 8.12 -31.96
CA ARG A 473 45.00 6.83 -31.23
C ARG A 473 44.75 6.99 -29.74
N MET A 474 45.28 8.05 -29.15
CA MET A 474 45.02 8.37 -27.74
C MET A 474 43.56 8.72 -27.52
N MET A 475 42.98 9.56 -28.39
CA MET A 475 41.54 9.86 -28.33
C MET A 475 40.68 8.59 -28.47
N LYS A 476 41.02 7.67 -29.38
CA LYS A 476 40.32 6.38 -29.53
C LYS A 476 40.39 5.52 -28.25
N ARG A 477 41.55 5.45 -27.62
CA ARG A 477 41.67 4.75 -26.33
C ARG A 477 40.84 5.39 -25.25
N LEU A 478 40.78 6.72 -25.19
CA LEU A 478 39.94 7.45 -24.29
C LEU A 478 38.45 7.15 -24.52
N VAL A 479 37.98 7.17 -25.76
CA VAL A 479 36.61 6.78 -26.13
C VAL A 479 36.30 5.34 -25.70
N THR A 480 37.23 4.41 -25.94
CA THR A 480 37.08 3.00 -25.51
C THR A 480 36.98 2.89 -24.00
N GLY A 481 37.78 3.64 -23.25
CA GLY A 481 37.72 3.68 -21.78
C GLY A 481 36.41 4.25 -21.26
N ILE A 482 35.88 5.31 -21.89
CA ILE A 482 34.56 5.87 -21.53
C ILE A 482 33.45 4.85 -21.83
N LEU A 483 33.46 4.18 -22.97
CA LEU A 483 32.49 3.14 -23.33
C LEU A 483 32.50 1.98 -22.33
N ALA A 484 33.68 1.57 -21.83
CA ALA A 484 33.80 0.56 -20.81
C ALA A 484 33.16 1.00 -19.50
N GLN A 485 33.37 2.23 -19.04
CA GLN A 485 32.71 2.79 -17.85
C GLN A 485 31.20 2.90 -18.04
N VAL A 486 30.72 3.29 -19.22
CA VAL A 486 29.28 3.35 -19.54
C VAL A 486 28.66 1.96 -19.43
N SER A 487 29.29 0.93 -20.01
CA SER A 487 28.78 -0.45 -19.95
C SER A 487 28.80 -1.03 -18.54
N GLU A 488 29.84 -0.76 -17.75
CA GLU A 488 29.90 -1.19 -16.36
C GLU A 488 28.81 -0.51 -15.53
N LEU A 489 28.64 0.80 -15.69
CA LEU A 489 27.61 1.56 -15.00
C LEU A 489 26.20 1.11 -15.40
N GLU A 490 25.97 0.84 -16.69
CA GLU A 490 24.70 0.26 -17.18
C GLU A 490 24.38 -1.05 -16.45
N GLY A 491 25.35 -1.95 -16.35
CA GLY A 491 25.19 -3.22 -15.65
C GLY A 491 24.85 -3.06 -14.16
N GLN A 492 25.55 -2.16 -13.48
CA GLN A 492 25.31 -1.86 -12.06
C GLN A 492 23.93 -1.22 -11.86
N MET A 493 23.56 -0.22 -12.67
CA MET A 493 22.26 0.44 -12.62
C MET A 493 21.11 -0.52 -12.98
N SER A 494 21.32 -1.40 -13.95
CA SER A 494 20.33 -2.43 -14.32
C SER A 494 20.05 -3.39 -13.14
N SER A 495 21.08 -3.81 -12.42
CA SER A 495 20.93 -4.63 -11.21
C SER A 495 20.15 -3.90 -10.12
N ALA A 496 20.48 -2.63 -9.89
CA ALA A 496 19.79 -1.79 -8.91
C ALA A 496 18.31 -1.57 -9.29
N LEU A 497 18.03 -1.29 -10.56
CA LEU A 497 16.67 -1.11 -11.05
C LEU A 497 15.83 -2.39 -10.93
N ASN A 498 16.42 -3.56 -11.15
CA ASN A 498 15.72 -4.83 -10.94
C ASN A 498 15.33 -5.03 -9.47
N GLY A 499 16.19 -4.66 -8.52
CA GLY A 499 15.86 -4.66 -7.09
C GLY A 499 14.69 -3.72 -6.76
N LEU A 500 14.75 -2.49 -7.26
CA LEU A 500 13.69 -1.48 -7.10
C LEU A 500 12.38 -1.89 -7.77
N LYS A 501 12.44 -2.51 -8.95
CA LYS A 501 11.27 -3.05 -9.64
C LYS A 501 10.62 -4.15 -8.83
N SER A 502 11.40 -5.11 -8.33
CA SER A 502 10.88 -6.19 -7.48
C SER A 502 10.22 -5.64 -6.22
N PHE A 503 10.75 -4.58 -5.62
CA PHE A 503 10.15 -3.88 -4.50
C PHE A 503 8.81 -3.24 -4.88
N ASN A 504 8.76 -2.47 -5.97
CA ASN A 504 7.55 -1.80 -6.45
C ASN A 504 6.46 -2.80 -6.87
N ASP A 505 6.83 -3.91 -7.49
CA ASP A 505 5.91 -4.99 -7.87
C ASP A 505 5.30 -5.65 -6.63
N ALA A 506 6.12 -5.97 -5.62
CA ALA A 506 5.65 -6.55 -4.36
C ALA A 506 4.76 -5.57 -3.56
N LEU A 507 5.08 -4.27 -3.58
CA LEU A 507 4.25 -3.24 -2.97
C LEU A 507 2.90 -3.11 -3.70
N SER A 508 2.92 -3.13 -5.03
CA SER A 508 1.72 -3.06 -5.87
C SER A 508 0.82 -4.27 -5.66
N GLU A 509 1.39 -5.47 -5.59
CA GLU A 509 0.64 -6.70 -5.33
C GLU A 509 -0.05 -6.68 -3.97
N GLU A 510 0.64 -6.21 -2.93
CA GLU A 510 0.07 -6.09 -1.59
C GLU A 510 -1.05 -5.04 -1.53
N ILE A 511 -0.86 -3.88 -2.18
CA ILE A 511 -1.89 -2.84 -2.28
C ILE A 511 -3.11 -3.35 -3.06
N LEU A 512 -2.91 -4.02 -4.20
CA LEU A 512 -3.99 -4.61 -4.97
C LEU A 512 -4.76 -5.66 -4.15
N ARG A 513 -4.04 -6.50 -3.39
CA ARG A 513 -4.67 -7.46 -2.50
C ARG A 513 -5.53 -6.75 -1.45
N GLU A 514 -5.02 -5.69 -0.83
CA GLU A 514 -5.77 -4.87 0.13
C GLU A 514 -7.02 -4.25 -0.52
N ILE A 515 -6.91 -3.72 -1.74
CA ILE A 515 -8.04 -3.18 -2.49
C ILE A 515 -9.10 -4.26 -2.73
N TYR A 516 -8.70 -5.47 -3.15
CA TYR A 516 -9.64 -6.56 -3.40
C TYR A 516 -10.23 -7.19 -2.12
N GLU A 517 -9.48 -7.21 -1.03
CA GLU A 517 -9.94 -7.70 0.27
C GLU A 517 -10.79 -6.65 1.01
N SER A 518 -10.72 -5.40 0.60
CA SER A 518 -11.51 -4.31 1.21
C SER A 518 -12.99 -4.45 0.82
N GLU A 519 -13.79 -4.89 1.77
CA GLU A 519 -15.25 -5.08 1.61
C GLU A 519 -16.02 -3.76 1.43
N SER A 520 -15.37 -2.64 1.67
CA SER A 520 -16.01 -1.33 1.82
C SER A 520 -15.81 -0.36 0.66
N THR A 521 -15.17 -0.78 -0.44
CA THR A 521 -14.79 0.15 -1.50
C THR A 521 -15.38 -0.20 -2.85
N LEU A 522 -15.71 0.82 -3.61
CA LEU A 522 -15.77 0.72 -5.05
C LEU A 522 -14.33 0.42 -5.52
N THR A 523 -14.07 -0.84 -5.76
CA THR A 523 -12.75 -1.32 -6.12
C THR A 523 -12.60 -1.32 -7.63
N ASP A 524 -12.28 -0.17 -8.17
CA ASP A 524 -11.63 -0.09 -9.46
C ASP A 524 -10.16 0.20 -9.19
N ALA A 525 -9.31 -0.83 -9.34
CA ALA A 525 -7.90 -0.70 -9.04
C ALA A 525 -7.24 0.40 -9.90
N ASP A 526 -7.68 0.53 -11.15
CA ASP A 526 -7.17 1.54 -12.08
C ASP A 526 -7.48 2.97 -11.57
N ALA A 527 -8.68 3.18 -11.01
CA ALA A 527 -9.05 4.49 -10.46
C ALA A 527 -8.16 4.90 -9.26
N PHE A 528 -7.65 3.94 -8.49
CA PHE A 528 -6.69 4.23 -7.42
C PHE A 528 -5.30 4.53 -7.94
N THR A 529 -4.84 3.78 -8.94
CA THR A 529 -3.47 3.92 -9.45
C THR A 529 -3.27 5.20 -10.24
N ASP A 530 -4.30 5.70 -10.92
CA ASP A 530 -4.19 6.82 -11.85
C ASP A 530 -4.42 8.19 -11.18
N CYS A 531 -5.16 8.24 -10.08
CA CYS A 531 -5.58 9.50 -9.47
C CYS A 531 -4.46 10.22 -8.71
N TYR A 532 -3.60 9.50 -7.99
CA TYR A 532 -2.69 10.10 -7.01
C TYR A 532 -1.27 10.45 -7.50
N PRO A 533 -0.72 9.92 -8.61
CA PRO A 533 0.63 10.26 -9.07
C PRO A 533 0.83 11.77 -9.27
N ALA A 534 -0.19 12.47 -9.83
CA ALA A 534 -0.14 13.91 -10.03
C ALA A 534 -0.14 14.70 -8.71
N VAL A 535 -0.91 14.24 -7.73
CA VAL A 535 -0.96 14.85 -6.39
C VAL A 535 0.39 14.69 -5.69
N VAL A 536 0.97 13.50 -5.72
CA VAL A 536 2.28 13.20 -5.13
C VAL A 536 3.39 14.01 -5.79
N LYS A 537 3.37 14.12 -7.12
CA LYS A 537 4.33 14.95 -7.86
C LYS A 537 4.25 16.41 -7.43
N LYS A 538 3.04 16.98 -7.37
CA LYS A 538 2.82 18.35 -6.93
C LYS A 538 3.29 18.57 -5.49
N ALA A 539 2.97 17.65 -4.58
CA ALA A 539 3.41 17.71 -3.19
C ALA A 539 4.92 17.63 -3.05
N TYR A 540 5.56 16.79 -3.86
CA TYR A 540 7.02 16.68 -3.90
C TYR A 540 7.67 17.99 -4.39
N GLU A 541 7.12 18.62 -5.42
CA GLU A 541 7.57 19.92 -5.93
C GLU A 541 7.38 21.04 -4.88
N GLU A 542 6.25 21.05 -4.15
CA GLU A 542 6.00 21.97 -3.04
C GLU A 542 7.04 21.80 -1.92
N LEU A 543 7.39 20.57 -1.59
CA LEU A 543 8.38 20.26 -0.56
C LEU A 543 9.81 20.57 -1.03
N ASP A 544 10.15 20.26 -2.28
CA ASP A 544 11.48 20.52 -2.86
C ASP A 544 11.74 22.00 -3.04
N GLY A 545 10.75 22.77 -3.51
CA GLY A 545 10.84 24.23 -3.63
C GLY A 545 11.13 24.96 -2.31
N SER A 546 10.83 24.33 -1.17
CA SER A 546 11.18 24.83 0.17
C SER A 546 12.55 24.33 0.66
N GLY A 547 13.27 23.52 -0.13
CA GLY A 547 14.50 22.84 0.29
C GLY A 547 14.28 21.67 1.25
N GLY A 548 13.01 21.28 1.47
CA GLY A 548 12.63 20.24 2.42
C GLY A 548 13.15 18.86 2.05
N VAL A 549 13.13 18.52 0.76
CA VAL A 549 13.62 17.22 0.26
C VAL A 549 15.11 17.06 0.49
N THR A 550 15.90 18.07 0.13
CA THR A 550 17.37 18.05 0.33
C THR A 550 17.75 17.85 1.80
N ALA A 551 17.00 18.49 2.71
CA ALA A 551 17.23 18.35 4.16
C ALA A 551 16.97 16.92 4.67
N LEU A 552 16.00 16.19 4.07
CA LEU A 552 15.67 14.83 4.46
C LEU A 552 16.76 13.81 4.09
N PHE A 553 17.53 14.09 3.05
CA PHE A 553 18.66 13.22 2.68
C PHE A 553 19.82 13.27 3.68
N LYS A 554 19.90 14.28 4.57
CA LYS A 554 20.91 14.39 5.64
C LYS A 554 22.35 14.21 5.14
N GLY A 555 22.65 14.75 3.98
CA GLY A 555 23.97 14.63 3.33
C GLY A 555 24.22 13.32 2.59
N ARG A 556 23.24 12.44 2.51
CA ARG A 556 23.25 11.28 1.60
C ARG A 556 22.84 11.72 0.20
N GLU A 557 23.28 11.01 -0.80
CA GLU A 557 22.92 11.26 -2.18
C GLU A 557 21.89 10.23 -2.66
N LEU A 558 20.83 10.69 -3.31
CA LEU A 558 19.78 9.81 -3.86
C LEU A 558 20.37 8.74 -4.80
N TYR A 559 21.32 9.14 -5.64
CA TYR A 559 22.00 8.22 -6.54
C TYR A 559 22.62 7.03 -5.81
N ASN A 560 23.35 7.29 -4.71
CA ASN A 560 24.02 6.23 -3.95
C ASN A 560 23.01 5.29 -3.26
N ILE A 561 21.90 5.84 -2.76
CA ILE A 561 20.82 5.05 -2.16
C ILE A 561 20.21 4.11 -3.20
N LEU A 562 19.92 4.62 -4.41
CA LEU A 562 19.35 3.83 -5.49
C LEU A 562 20.32 2.75 -5.99
N MET A 563 21.59 3.07 -6.14
CA MET A 563 22.64 2.09 -6.56
C MET A 563 22.81 0.96 -5.54
N ASN A 564 22.72 1.28 -4.24
CA ASN A 564 22.82 0.29 -3.16
C ASN A 564 21.70 -0.75 -3.20
N CYS A 565 20.56 -0.46 -3.81
CA CYS A 565 19.45 -1.43 -3.92
C CYS A 565 19.82 -2.69 -4.70
N GLY A 566 20.80 -2.62 -5.60
CA GLY A 566 21.29 -3.79 -6.34
C GLY A 566 22.18 -4.73 -5.52
N VAL A 567 22.78 -4.26 -4.44
CA VAL A 567 23.78 -5.00 -3.65
C VAL A 567 23.28 -5.30 -2.24
N ASN A 568 22.70 -4.31 -1.57
CA ASN A 568 22.34 -4.33 -0.15
C ASN A 568 20.83 -4.45 0.10
N GLY A 569 20.01 -4.57 -0.97
CA GLY A 569 18.55 -4.56 -0.86
C GLY A 569 17.95 -3.18 -0.68
N THR A 570 16.63 -3.09 -0.53
CA THR A 570 15.83 -1.86 -0.61
C THR A 570 15.65 -1.12 0.73
N ALA A 571 16.19 -1.62 1.84
CA ALA A 571 15.88 -1.09 3.18
C ALA A 571 16.21 0.41 3.35
N GLU A 572 17.36 0.86 2.82
CA GLU A 572 17.74 2.28 2.89
C GLU A 572 16.82 3.16 2.02
N PHE A 573 16.42 2.65 0.86
CA PHE A 573 15.46 3.31 -0.03
C PHE A 573 14.07 3.40 0.63
N GLU A 574 13.62 2.32 1.29
CA GLU A 574 12.36 2.31 2.03
C GLU A 574 12.35 3.36 3.14
N ASP A 575 13.40 3.45 3.94
CA ASP A 575 13.49 4.38 5.05
C ASP A 575 13.49 5.85 4.57
N ILE A 576 14.25 6.17 3.51
CA ILE A 576 14.27 7.55 2.99
C ILE A 576 12.94 7.91 2.32
N THR A 577 12.34 6.97 1.58
CA THR A 577 11.02 7.17 0.97
C THR A 577 9.97 7.41 2.05
N LEU A 578 10.04 6.70 3.18
CA LEU A 578 9.16 6.89 4.32
C LEU A 578 9.35 8.26 5.00
N ASP A 579 10.60 8.74 5.14
CA ASP A 579 10.89 10.05 5.70
C ASP A 579 10.36 11.19 4.79
N ILE A 580 10.52 11.06 3.47
CA ILE A 580 9.95 11.99 2.50
C ILE A 580 8.43 11.93 2.57
N TYR A 581 7.84 10.73 2.60
CA TYR A 581 6.40 10.54 2.66
C TYR A 581 5.77 11.19 3.90
N ARG A 582 6.38 11.05 5.08
CA ARG A 582 5.94 11.75 6.30
C ARG A 582 5.87 13.26 6.11
N SER A 583 6.84 13.82 5.41
CA SER A 583 6.86 15.26 5.12
C SER A 583 5.81 15.64 4.09
N LEU A 584 5.55 14.79 3.08
CA LEU A 584 4.51 14.98 2.08
C LEU A 584 3.10 15.00 2.68
N LEU A 585 2.83 14.24 3.74
CA LEU A 585 1.53 14.25 4.42
C LEU A 585 1.16 15.65 4.98
N SER A 586 2.14 16.53 5.19
CA SER A 586 1.91 17.90 5.61
C SER A 586 1.74 18.89 4.44
N ALA A 587 1.99 18.48 3.20
CA ALA A 587 1.86 19.32 2.02
C ALA A 587 0.39 19.72 1.76
N PRO A 588 0.11 20.96 1.34
CA PRO A 588 -1.26 21.42 1.07
C PRO A 588 -2.02 20.53 0.11
N SER A 589 -1.39 20.09 -0.98
CA SER A 589 -2.00 19.23 -2.00
C SER A 589 -2.43 17.85 -1.47
N VAL A 590 -1.66 17.26 -0.53
CA VAL A 590 -2.01 15.99 0.11
C VAL A 590 -3.09 16.19 1.16
N ARG A 591 -3.01 17.25 1.97
CA ARG A 591 -4.05 17.59 2.95
C ARG A 591 -5.40 17.81 2.31
N GLU A 592 -5.44 18.44 1.13
CA GLU A 592 -6.66 18.64 0.36
C GLU A 592 -7.35 17.31 0.03
N VAL A 593 -6.59 16.26 -0.36
CA VAL A 593 -7.15 14.92 -0.65
C VAL A 593 -7.81 14.32 0.60
N PHE A 594 -7.12 14.38 1.74
CA PHE A 594 -7.67 13.81 2.99
C PHE A 594 -8.77 14.67 3.65
N ALA A 595 -8.92 15.93 3.24
CA ALA A 595 -9.99 16.81 3.68
C ALA A 595 -11.27 16.69 2.86
N ARG A 596 -11.22 16.03 1.70
CA ARG A 596 -12.39 15.82 0.83
C ARG A 596 -13.45 14.98 1.53
N SER A 597 -14.70 15.25 1.24
CA SER A 597 -15.80 14.34 1.60
C SER A 597 -15.72 13.04 0.77
N PHE A 598 -16.42 12.01 1.23
CA PHE A 598 -16.43 10.71 0.54
C PHE A 598 -16.88 10.85 -0.93
N ASP A 599 -17.93 11.61 -1.19
CA ASP A 599 -18.48 11.82 -2.54
C ASP A 599 -17.54 12.65 -3.42
N GLU A 600 -16.91 13.71 -2.91
CA GLU A 600 -15.92 14.49 -3.65
C GLU A 600 -14.73 13.62 -4.07
N GLU A 601 -14.18 12.82 -3.14
CA GLU A 601 -13.06 11.93 -3.43
C GLU A 601 -13.47 10.84 -4.45
N LEU A 602 -14.67 10.28 -4.30
CA LEU A 602 -15.18 9.27 -5.21
C LEU A 602 -15.29 9.82 -6.64
N TYR A 603 -15.88 11.02 -6.80
CA TYR A 603 -16.03 11.64 -8.11
C TYR A 603 -14.69 12.02 -8.73
N GLU A 604 -13.78 12.58 -7.94
CA GLU A 604 -12.45 12.97 -8.41
C GLU A 604 -11.66 11.75 -8.90
N ARG A 605 -11.70 10.65 -8.15
CA ARG A 605 -11.04 9.40 -8.51
C ARG A 605 -11.51 8.86 -9.86
N TYR A 606 -12.81 8.85 -10.09
CA TYR A 606 -13.35 8.34 -11.36
C TYR A 606 -13.25 9.34 -12.51
N ALA A 607 -13.14 10.64 -12.26
CA ALA A 607 -12.89 11.63 -13.29
C ALA A 607 -11.50 11.47 -13.92
N HIS A 608 -10.52 11.01 -13.14
CA HIS A 608 -9.15 10.78 -13.59
C HIS A 608 -8.90 9.37 -14.13
N SER A 609 -9.81 8.41 -13.90
CA SER A 609 -9.71 7.09 -14.53
C SER A 609 -9.85 7.20 -16.04
N GLY A 610 -9.05 6.45 -16.78
CA GLY A 610 -8.83 6.56 -18.24
C GLY A 610 -10.05 6.58 -19.18
N GLY A 611 -11.25 6.75 -18.67
CA GLY A 611 -12.51 6.87 -19.40
C GLY A 611 -13.31 8.14 -19.16
N GLY A 612 -12.86 9.09 -18.31
CA GLY A 612 -13.57 10.36 -18.04
C GLY A 612 -15.03 10.15 -17.63
N ARG A 613 -15.28 9.28 -16.65
CA ARG A 613 -16.65 8.86 -16.28
C ARG A 613 -17.38 9.95 -15.54
N ASP A 614 -18.60 10.27 -15.98
CA ASP A 614 -19.41 11.28 -15.35
C ASP A 614 -19.97 10.85 -13.98
N ARG A 615 -20.45 11.84 -13.22
CA ARG A 615 -21.03 11.58 -11.89
C ARG A 615 -22.21 10.61 -11.94
N GLY A 616 -23.03 10.65 -12.99
CA GLY A 616 -24.18 9.75 -13.14
C GLY A 616 -23.78 8.30 -13.27
N TRP A 617 -22.68 8.01 -13.99
CA TRP A 617 -22.14 6.68 -14.10
C TRP A 617 -21.59 6.18 -12.73
N VAL A 618 -20.87 7.04 -12.01
CA VAL A 618 -20.30 6.70 -10.68
C VAL A 618 -21.42 6.39 -9.69
N ASP A 619 -22.47 7.22 -9.66
CA ASP A 619 -23.63 7.01 -8.81
C ASP A 619 -24.33 5.68 -9.14
N ALA A 620 -24.59 5.40 -10.41
CA ALA A 620 -25.25 4.16 -10.82
C ALA A 620 -24.41 2.92 -10.41
N ARG A 621 -23.11 2.99 -10.57
CA ARG A 621 -22.19 1.90 -10.20
C ARG A 621 -22.13 1.66 -8.69
N LEU A 622 -22.05 2.76 -7.91
CA LEU A 622 -22.08 2.69 -6.45
C LEU A 622 -23.38 2.08 -5.95
N ILE A 623 -24.48 2.54 -6.50
CA ILE A 623 -25.80 2.05 -6.17
C ILE A 623 -25.96 0.56 -6.48
N GLU A 624 -25.57 0.13 -7.68
CA GLU A 624 -25.64 -1.29 -8.08
C GLU A 624 -24.83 -2.17 -7.11
N LYS A 625 -23.62 -1.73 -6.77
CA LYS A 625 -22.76 -2.45 -5.82
C LYS A 625 -23.39 -2.53 -4.43
N LEU A 626 -23.83 -1.41 -3.88
CA LEU A 626 -24.46 -1.35 -2.56
C LEU A 626 -25.71 -2.22 -2.48
N LYS A 627 -26.54 -2.24 -3.53
CA LYS A 627 -27.69 -3.15 -3.61
C LYS A 627 -27.29 -4.60 -3.57
N TYR A 628 -26.30 -4.97 -4.41
CA TYR A 628 -25.86 -6.35 -4.50
C TYR A 628 -25.29 -6.85 -3.18
N GLU A 629 -24.46 -6.04 -2.52
CA GLU A 629 -23.82 -6.38 -1.25
C GLU A 629 -24.77 -6.32 -0.05
N CYS A 630 -25.79 -5.47 -0.11
CA CYS A 630 -26.77 -5.31 0.97
C CYS A 630 -27.85 -6.39 0.96
N CYS A 631 -27.87 -7.30 -0.02
CA CYS A 631 -28.74 -8.43 -0.01
C CYS A 631 -28.37 -9.35 1.15
N ALA A 632 -29.38 -9.77 1.93
CA ALA A 632 -29.18 -10.82 2.91
C ALA A 632 -28.85 -12.13 2.19
N ASN A 633 -27.73 -12.74 2.55
CA ASN A 633 -27.26 -13.98 1.93
C ASN A 633 -27.97 -15.25 2.45
N LEU A 634 -29.08 -15.08 3.14
CA LEU A 634 -29.95 -16.19 3.45
C LEU A 634 -30.45 -16.76 2.12
N ARG A 635 -29.98 -17.90 1.73
CA ARG A 635 -30.22 -18.59 0.44
C ARG A 635 -31.68 -18.91 0.14
N TYR A 636 -32.68 -18.21 0.71
CA TYR A 636 -34.06 -18.60 0.55
C TYR A 636 -35.02 -17.53 0.07
N ASN A 637 -35.82 -17.92 -0.90
CA ASN A 637 -36.84 -17.23 -1.66
C ASN A 637 -38.09 -16.79 -0.90
N VAL A 638 -38.10 -16.84 0.43
CA VAL A 638 -39.34 -16.67 1.19
C VAL A 638 -39.38 -15.40 2.03
N PHE A 639 -38.30 -14.64 2.02
CA PHE A 639 -38.26 -13.41 2.82
C PHE A 639 -39.00 -12.30 2.10
N GLN A 640 -40.12 -11.91 2.67
CA GLN A 640 -40.62 -10.57 2.40
C GLN A 640 -39.68 -9.58 3.10
N PRO A 641 -39.07 -8.66 2.35
CA PRO A 641 -38.26 -7.65 2.98
C PRO A 641 -39.13 -6.91 4.01
N SER A 642 -38.76 -6.94 5.26
CA SER A 642 -39.30 -6.00 6.22
C SER A 642 -38.48 -4.73 6.04
N ASN A 643 -38.91 -3.94 5.29
CA ASN A 643 -38.97 -2.54 4.95
C ASN A 643 -38.04 -1.55 5.67
N ILE A 644 -36.88 -1.92 6.22
CA ILE A 644 -36.01 -0.96 6.87
C ILE A 644 -34.68 -0.90 6.11
N LEU A 645 -34.54 0.12 5.27
CA LEU A 645 -33.26 0.51 4.72
C LEU A 645 -32.72 1.66 5.57
N CYS A 646 -31.63 1.45 6.26
CA CYS A 646 -30.95 2.48 7.05
C CYS A 646 -29.73 2.96 6.27
N CYS A 647 -29.75 4.19 5.82
CA CYS A 647 -28.59 4.84 5.22
C CYS A 647 -27.93 5.70 6.30
N MET A 648 -26.72 5.32 6.67
CA MET A 648 -25.87 6.12 7.55
C MET A 648 -24.78 6.71 6.64
N GLY A 649 -24.68 7.99 6.57
CA GLY A 649 -23.71 8.54 5.69
C GLY A 649 -23.47 10.00 5.91
N ASN A 650 -22.54 10.47 5.16
CA ASN A 650 -21.98 11.78 5.04
C ASN A 650 -22.90 12.95 5.47
N SER A 651 -22.28 14.08 5.82
CA SER A 651 -22.93 15.35 6.13
C SER A 651 -23.87 15.89 5.05
N ASP A 652 -23.74 15.43 3.80
CA ASP A 652 -24.66 15.78 2.74
C ASP A 652 -25.90 14.86 2.72
N ILE A 653 -26.97 15.33 3.34
CA ILE A 653 -28.28 14.70 3.28
C ILE A 653 -28.75 14.53 1.82
N GLY A 654 -28.33 15.42 0.91
CA GLY A 654 -28.62 15.33 -0.52
C GLY A 654 -28.00 14.08 -1.16
N PHE A 655 -26.74 13.79 -0.84
CA PHE A 655 -26.06 12.58 -1.32
C PHE A 655 -26.71 11.32 -0.73
N VAL A 656 -26.98 11.30 0.58
CA VAL A 656 -27.65 10.18 1.23
C VAL A 656 -29.04 9.93 0.62
N LYS A 657 -29.83 10.98 0.39
CA LYS A 657 -31.13 10.88 -0.28
C LYS A 657 -31.00 10.41 -1.73
N LYS A 658 -29.98 10.84 -2.45
CA LYS A 658 -29.71 10.41 -3.81
C LYS A 658 -29.30 8.93 -3.86
N MET A 659 -28.46 8.49 -2.93
CA MET A 659 -28.05 7.08 -2.82
C MET A 659 -29.18 6.20 -2.30
N SER A 660 -29.97 6.68 -1.38
CA SER A 660 -31.20 6.04 -0.91
C SER A 660 -32.40 6.19 -1.83
N GLY A 661 -32.30 7.00 -2.88
CA GLY A 661 -33.31 7.32 -3.92
C GLY A 661 -33.82 6.11 -4.72
N TYR A 662 -33.47 4.94 -4.28
CA TYR A 662 -34.24 3.74 -4.48
C TYR A 662 -35.53 3.87 -3.71
N GLU A 663 -36.45 4.59 -4.28
CA GLU A 663 -37.87 4.39 -4.03
C GLU A 663 -38.27 2.97 -4.47
N ASP A 664 -37.69 1.96 -3.78
CA ASP A 664 -38.36 0.69 -3.72
C ASP A 664 -39.47 0.90 -2.68
N PRO A 665 -40.74 0.99 -3.09
CA PRO A 665 -41.85 1.18 -2.17
C PRO A 665 -41.96 0.07 -1.10
N ALA A 666 -41.16 -0.97 -1.25
CA ALA A 666 -41.03 -2.05 -0.28
C ALA A 666 -40.19 -1.70 0.95
N PHE A 667 -39.39 -0.64 0.96
CA PHE A 667 -38.52 -0.27 2.08
C PHE A 667 -38.94 1.03 2.77
N ASN A 668 -39.23 0.98 4.05
CA ASN A 668 -39.26 2.17 4.89
C ASN A 668 -37.83 2.67 5.09
N THR A 669 -37.44 3.68 4.36
CA THR A 669 -36.10 4.24 4.47
C THR A 669 -35.98 5.08 5.74
N VAL A 670 -35.11 4.68 6.64
CA VAL A 670 -34.75 5.46 7.82
C VAL A 670 -33.38 6.07 7.58
N HIS A 671 -33.31 7.39 7.51
CA HIS A 671 -32.05 8.12 7.46
C HIS A 671 -31.54 8.31 8.88
N ALA A 672 -30.54 7.53 9.29
CA ALA A 672 -29.78 7.82 10.48
C ALA A 672 -28.74 8.89 10.13
N GLY A 673 -28.80 10.05 10.77
CA GLY A 673 -27.88 11.15 10.54
C GLY A 673 -26.42 10.78 10.82
N ASN A 674 -25.55 11.60 10.34
CA ASN A 674 -24.09 11.57 10.33
C ASN A 674 -23.44 10.74 11.43
N VAL A 675 -23.01 9.55 11.07
CA VAL A 675 -22.19 8.73 11.94
C VAL A 675 -20.70 8.90 11.59
N ASN A 676 -20.39 9.13 10.31
CA ASN A 676 -19.04 9.38 9.83
C ASN A 676 -19.07 10.06 8.45
N SER A 677 -18.48 11.23 8.30
CA SER A 677 -18.41 11.97 7.04
C SER A 677 -17.60 11.27 5.94
N ALA A 678 -16.79 10.28 6.32
CA ALA A 678 -15.92 9.55 5.41
C ALA A 678 -16.53 8.23 4.91
N SER A 679 -17.82 7.95 5.18
CA SER A 679 -18.45 6.69 4.77
C SER A 679 -19.93 6.84 4.45
N TYR A 680 -20.38 6.00 3.53
CA TYR A 680 -21.79 5.72 3.28
C TYR A 680 -22.04 4.25 3.64
N GLU A 681 -22.98 3.98 4.52
CA GLU A 681 -23.34 2.65 4.97
C GLU A 681 -24.80 2.37 4.69
N GLN A 682 -25.11 1.19 4.21
CA GLN A 682 -26.45 0.73 3.94
C GLN A 682 -26.71 -0.56 4.72
N LEU A 683 -27.84 -0.60 5.40
CA LEU A 683 -28.30 -1.73 6.18
C LEU A 683 -29.73 -2.09 5.75
N ALA A 684 -29.93 -3.30 5.27
CA ALA A 684 -31.25 -3.82 4.96
C ALA A 684 -31.62 -4.91 5.98
N ILE A 685 -32.74 -4.69 6.71
CA ILE A 685 -33.24 -5.65 7.69
C ILE A 685 -34.39 -6.44 7.05
N TYR A 686 -34.31 -7.75 7.15
CA TYR A 686 -35.31 -8.69 6.61
C TYR A 686 -35.92 -9.48 7.75
N SER A 687 -37.26 -9.62 7.76
CA SER A 687 -37.94 -10.50 8.67
C SER A 687 -37.70 -11.95 8.33
N VAL A 688 -37.45 -12.75 9.38
CA VAL A 688 -37.29 -14.19 9.30
C VAL A 688 -38.50 -14.82 9.95
N PRO A 689 -39.30 -15.61 9.23
CA PRO A 689 -40.60 -16.13 9.78
C PRO A 689 -40.40 -17.12 10.92
N SER A 690 -39.33 -17.91 10.91
CA SER A 690 -39.02 -18.86 11.98
C SER A 690 -37.53 -19.19 11.99
N ALA A 691 -36.99 -19.65 13.11
CA ALA A 691 -35.63 -20.18 13.22
C ALA A 691 -35.44 -21.43 12.34
N GLU A 692 -36.49 -22.20 12.13
CA GLU A 692 -36.48 -23.34 11.19
C GLU A 692 -36.20 -22.90 9.76
N SER A 693 -36.71 -21.72 9.35
CA SER A 693 -36.44 -21.17 8.03
C SER A 693 -34.96 -20.93 7.81
N VAL A 694 -34.23 -20.56 8.86
CA VAL A 694 -32.79 -20.33 8.84
C VAL A 694 -32.03 -21.65 8.77
N ILE A 695 -32.44 -22.65 9.55
CA ILE A 695 -31.82 -23.98 9.59
C ILE A 695 -31.98 -24.70 8.25
N TYR A 696 -33.07 -24.47 7.54
CA TYR A 696 -33.30 -25.02 6.19
C TYR A 696 -32.20 -24.70 5.19
N VAL A 697 -31.53 -23.58 5.38
CA VAL A 697 -30.55 -23.06 4.43
C VAL A 697 -29.19 -23.73 4.59
N ASN A 698 -28.85 -24.16 5.79
CA ASN A 698 -27.49 -24.51 6.15
C ASN A 698 -27.24 -26.00 6.30
N GLU A 699 -27.76 -26.84 5.43
CA GLU A 699 -27.55 -28.31 5.51
C GLU A 699 -27.84 -28.93 6.89
N CYS A 700 -28.09 -28.09 7.91
CA CYS A 700 -28.39 -28.51 9.27
C CYS A 700 -29.83 -29.03 9.46
N ARG A 701 -30.68 -28.94 8.43
CA ARG A 701 -32.09 -29.40 8.53
C ARG A 701 -32.19 -30.86 8.99
N ARG A 702 -31.39 -31.71 8.41
CA ARG A 702 -31.38 -33.16 8.70
C ARG A 702 -30.95 -33.39 10.14
N VAL A 703 -29.95 -32.63 10.63
CA VAL A 703 -29.46 -32.70 12.00
C VAL A 703 -30.54 -32.19 12.97
N TYR A 704 -31.18 -31.08 12.63
CA TYR A 704 -32.27 -30.49 13.42
C TYR A 704 -33.47 -31.44 13.57
N ASP A 705 -33.93 -32.00 12.45
CA ASP A 705 -35.06 -32.94 12.46
C ASP A 705 -34.74 -34.20 13.27
N GLY A 706 -33.50 -34.72 13.16
CA GLY A 706 -32.99 -35.82 13.96
C GLY A 706 -33.01 -35.50 15.44
N TYR A 707 -32.46 -34.34 15.79
CA TYR A 707 -32.41 -33.87 17.18
C TYR A 707 -33.80 -33.65 17.80
N VAL A 708 -34.73 -33.04 17.08
CA VAL A 708 -36.11 -32.86 17.51
C VAL A 708 -36.80 -34.20 17.67
N SER A 709 -36.52 -35.16 16.80
CA SER A 709 -37.07 -36.53 16.90
C SER A 709 -36.55 -37.34 18.10
N GLU A 710 -35.26 -37.16 18.46
CA GLU A 710 -34.62 -37.87 19.58
C GLU A 710 -34.96 -37.30 20.93
N HIS A 711 -35.01 -35.98 21.03
CA HIS A 711 -35.07 -35.29 22.31
C HIS A 711 -36.44 -34.68 22.64
N GLY A 712 -37.33 -34.58 21.67
CA GLY A 712 -38.71 -34.14 21.85
C GLY A 712 -38.83 -32.83 22.65
N ASP A 713 -39.79 -32.77 23.55
CA ASP A 713 -40.08 -31.59 24.37
C ASP A 713 -39.10 -31.33 25.54
N SER A 714 -38.09 -32.18 25.75
CA SER A 714 -37.21 -32.12 26.93
C SER A 714 -36.21 -30.95 26.91
N LEU A 715 -36.04 -30.32 25.78
CA LEU A 715 -35.08 -29.22 25.54
C LEU A 715 -35.67 -27.84 25.70
N TYR A 716 -36.97 -27.74 25.79
CA TYR A 716 -37.66 -26.46 25.76
C TYR A 716 -37.73 -25.78 27.12
N ILE A 717 -37.87 -24.45 27.08
CA ILE A 717 -38.46 -23.70 28.18
C ILE A 717 -39.78 -24.38 28.44
N ARG A 718 -39.87 -25.09 29.57
CA ARG A 718 -41.11 -25.71 29.95
C ARG A 718 -42.15 -24.63 30.12
N ARG A 719 -43.25 -24.76 29.40
CA ARG A 719 -44.43 -23.99 29.64
C ARG A 719 -44.75 -24.20 31.11
N GLY A 720 -44.84 -23.14 31.89
CA GLY A 720 -45.38 -23.23 33.23
C GLY A 720 -46.77 -23.87 33.13
N ASN A 721 -47.00 -24.95 33.87
CA ASN A 721 -48.33 -25.53 34.00
C ASN A 721 -49.22 -24.61 34.79
#